data_b3d11cc25d5c195303011b6cc5b037c2
#
_entry.id   b3d11cc25d5c195303011b6cc5b037c2
#
_cell.length_a   1.000
_cell.length_b   1.000
_cell.length_c   1.000
_cell.angle_alpha   90.00
_cell.angle_beta   90.00
_cell.angle_gamma   90.00
#
_symmetry.space_group_name_H-M   'P 1'
#
loop_
_entity.id
_entity.type
_entity.pdbx_description
1 polymer ?
#
loop_
_entity_poly.entity_id
_entity_poly.type
_entity_poly.pdbx_seq_one_letter_code
_entity_poly.pdbx_strand_id
1 'polypeptide(L)'
;MLLEKHRVVLMTPDVAHAWLMSHLQQREVRGFLARLRLLILDEAHVYDGVFGTNMAYFIRRLLAVSGVERVIASTATIGEPGNFLERLTGRHPVVLDQEDDGAMSPRKTILLARLGSGNPFDRLVNLVLHVARAGMSRFLAFGDSRKMVEQLVAIAERSVSKEPESSEEETGVEDNWLPEHRATSGQLRILPYRAGYEKGDRQGIQKSLMRGDLAGVVSTSALELGLDIGEIDIVLLLSAPPSVKAFWQRLGRAGRKNNGLCLLVDDSGIITSSSTGLRGYLQKAPEPGWLYLENQYIQYSHALCAAAEASEAGKGQYTKTPFQSLPTNFTRFLENELNPTENVPDELYPLKQRAQAGPHSEFPLRSGIEKNFNVCEPRGPLNCRLGNLAYSQAFREAYPGAIYYYMARPYRVHQFNYRTGEMRVKRERRWTTQPMLQNIVFPKFPGGVLNIRRSDTGFVTEAEVQVSERVVGFTEQRGPNKIPNLYGQGSPYAQRPVSRFFETTGVCWYFPYRAVLSESVTQWVLTAFCAVCGIQEHDLGIGTFHAKPSSMWDAQCQGVCIYDAVHGSLRLTKQLVEHLAEVLHAALRLTETLEPHDVTLEANLVLLQECVNATNPSAVSIVERPGETTGDWVTVIAPDQQAIHLEENGSEEVQVVTFRYTPQGLMYQLISPPPDVMWMVKASSVMPIHGVTELMETNLMTGETRPIP
;
A
#
# COMPACT_ATOMS: atom_id res chain seq x y z
N MET A 1 -20.08 8.63 32.15
CA MET A 1 -18.59 8.42 32.16
C MET A 1 -17.89 9.47 31.31
N LEU A 2 -16.68 9.22 30.72
CA LEU A 2 -15.96 10.27 29.97
C LEU A 2 -16.78 10.87 28.82
N LEU A 3 -17.47 10.04 28.03
CA LEU A 3 -18.29 10.49 26.89
C LEU A 3 -19.50 11.37 27.28
N GLU A 4 -19.96 11.32 28.51
CA GLU A 4 -21.06 12.16 29.00
C GLU A 4 -20.59 13.50 29.55
N LYS A 5 -19.37 13.54 30.08
CA LYS A 5 -18.82 14.70 30.79
C LYS A 5 -18.10 15.69 29.87
N HIS A 6 -17.55 15.22 28.74
CA HIS A 6 -16.72 16.04 27.87
C HIS A 6 -17.44 16.42 26.57
N ARG A 7 -17.31 17.70 26.20
CA ARG A 7 -17.83 18.22 24.92
C ARG A 7 -16.94 17.93 23.73
N VAL A 8 -15.66 17.74 23.98
CA VAL A 8 -14.64 17.41 22.98
C VAL A 8 -13.98 16.10 23.39
N VAL A 9 -13.91 15.17 22.47
CA VAL A 9 -13.27 13.86 22.66
C VAL A 9 -12.25 13.67 21.54
N LEU A 10 -10.99 13.41 21.92
CA LEU A 10 -9.90 13.09 21.01
C LEU A 10 -9.65 11.59 21.03
N MET A 11 -9.70 10.96 19.87
CA MET A 11 -9.41 9.53 19.73
C MET A 11 -8.81 9.22 18.36
N THR A 12 -8.10 8.13 18.26
CA THR A 12 -7.65 7.64 16.94
C THR A 12 -8.80 6.95 16.20
N PRO A 13 -8.78 6.95 14.86
CA PRO A 13 -9.77 6.21 14.07
C PRO A 13 -9.88 4.73 14.47
N ASP A 14 -8.75 4.09 14.79
CA ASP A 14 -8.71 2.70 15.23
C ASP A 14 -9.51 2.48 16.52
N VAL A 15 -9.40 3.38 17.49
CA VAL A 15 -10.17 3.32 18.74
C VAL A 15 -11.65 3.60 18.46
N ALA A 16 -11.95 4.58 17.62
CA ALA A 16 -13.32 4.88 17.24
C ALA A 16 -13.97 3.68 16.52
N HIS A 17 -13.25 3.04 15.61
CA HIS A 17 -13.72 1.86 14.91
C HIS A 17 -13.87 0.64 15.83
N ALA A 18 -12.80 0.25 16.52
CA ALA A 18 -12.77 -1.01 17.27
C ALA A 18 -13.55 -0.95 18.59
N TRP A 19 -13.66 0.22 19.21
CA TRP A 19 -14.36 0.37 20.49
C TRP A 19 -15.66 1.14 20.38
N LEU A 20 -15.68 2.37 19.86
CA LEU A 20 -16.89 3.20 19.87
C LEU A 20 -18.00 2.58 19.03
N MET A 21 -17.67 2.12 17.81
CA MET A 21 -18.64 1.55 16.86
C MET A 21 -19.09 0.12 17.24
N SER A 22 -18.31 -0.59 18.04
CA SER A 22 -18.67 -1.93 18.53
C SER A 22 -19.50 -1.93 19.84
N HIS A 23 -19.84 -0.76 20.37
CA HIS A 23 -20.56 -0.64 21.64
C HIS A 23 -21.82 0.25 21.51
N LEU A 24 -22.48 0.21 20.36
CA LEU A 24 -23.68 1.02 20.09
C LEU A 24 -24.88 0.61 20.96
N GLN A 25 -24.90 -0.60 21.52
CA GLN A 25 -25.89 -1.03 22.50
C GLN A 25 -25.81 -0.26 23.83
N GLN A 26 -24.64 0.33 24.18
CA GLN A 26 -24.47 1.11 25.40
C GLN A 26 -25.15 2.47 25.28
N ARG A 27 -25.99 2.82 26.29
CA ARG A 27 -26.75 4.07 26.32
C ARG A 27 -25.83 5.31 26.22
N GLU A 28 -24.69 5.27 26.89
CA GLU A 28 -23.69 6.34 26.93
C GLU A 28 -23.08 6.60 25.56
N VAL A 29 -22.73 5.54 24.83
CA VAL A 29 -22.19 5.62 23.48
C VAL A 29 -23.20 6.19 22.51
N ARG A 30 -24.43 5.65 22.52
CA ARG A 30 -25.53 6.17 21.69
C ARG A 30 -25.85 7.63 21.99
N GLY A 31 -25.92 7.98 23.29
CA GLY A 31 -26.14 9.36 23.70
C GLY A 31 -25.06 10.31 23.29
N PHE A 32 -23.80 9.87 23.28
CA PHE A 32 -22.66 10.65 22.75
C PHE A 32 -22.81 10.85 21.25
N LEU A 33 -22.98 9.80 20.48
CA LEU A 33 -23.10 9.84 19.02
C LEU A 33 -24.28 10.69 18.56
N ALA A 34 -25.43 10.59 19.23
CA ALA A 34 -26.60 11.41 18.91
C ALA A 34 -26.37 12.92 19.13
N ARG A 35 -25.51 13.29 20.08
CA ARG A 35 -25.12 14.69 20.37
C ARG A 35 -23.91 15.18 19.59
N LEU A 36 -23.19 14.29 18.90
CA LEU A 36 -22.00 14.64 18.12
C LEU A 36 -22.41 15.47 16.91
N ARG A 37 -22.02 16.76 16.86
CA ARG A 37 -22.38 17.70 15.80
C ARG A 37 -21.24 18.00 14.83
N LEU A 38 -20.01 17.85 15.31
CA LEU A 38 -18.80 18.19 14.59
C LEU A 38 -17.82 17.03 14.60
N LEU A 39 -17.39 16.60 13.43
CA LEU A 39 -16.28 15.69 13.24
C LEU A 39 -15.08 16.47 12.72
N ILE A 40 -13.95 16.37 13.40
CA ILE A 40 -12.67 16.97 12.94
C ILE A 40 -11.74 15.84 12.55
N LEU A 41 -11.26 15.88 11.32
CA LEU A 41 -10.27 14.96 10.75
C LEU A 41 -8.94 15.69 10.68
N ASP A 42 -8.05 15.39 11.61
CA ASP A 42 -6.71 15.97 11.60
C ASP A 42 -5.76 15.16 10.72
N GLU A 43 -4.80 15.83 10.06
CA GLU A 43 -3.84 15.24 9.15
C GLU A 43 -4.52 14.37 8.05
N ALA A 44 -5.56 14.90 7.40
CA ALA A 44 -6.40 14.13 6.47
C ALA A 44 -5.62 13.51 5.29
N HIS A 45 -4.46 14.07 4.93
CA HIS A 45 -3.57 13.52 3.90
C HIS A 45 -2.99 12.13 4.23
N VAL A 46 -3.12 11.68 5.48
CA VAL A 46 -2.71 10.33 5.94
C VAL A 46 -3.70 9.27 5.47
N TYR A 47 -4.94 9.67 5.21
CA TYR A 47 -5.99 8.77 4.76
C TYR A 47 -5.84 8.50 3.27
N ASP A 48 -4.81 7.71 2.93
CA ASP A 48 -4.39 7.41 1.57
C ASP A 48 -4.31 5.88 1.37
N GLY A 49 -4.46 5.40 0.14
CA GLY A 49 -4.41 3.99 -0.19
C GLY A 49 -5.42 3.13 0.56
N VAL A 50 -4.98 1.99 1.10
CA VAL A 50 -5.82 1.07 1.89
C VAL A 50 -6.42 1.75 3.10
N PHE A 51 -5.60 2.48 3.86
CA PHE A 51 -6.08 3.16 5.06
C PHE A 51 -7.12 4.24 4.73
N GLY A 52 -6.88 5.03 3.69
CA GLY A 52 -7.82 6.05 3.23
C GLY A 52 -9.14 5.45 2.74
N THR A 53 -9.06 4.36 1.97
CA THR A 53 -10.25 3.64 1.49
C THR A 53 -11.08 3.11 2.67
N ASN A 54 -10.45 2.46 3.66
CA ASN A 54 -11.14 2.04 4.88
C ASN A 54 -11.73 3.23 5.65
N MET A 55 -11.00 4.35 5.73
CA MET A 55 -11.49 5.57 6.40
C MET A 55 -12.72 6.16 5.71
N ALA A 56 -12.78 6.12 4.39
CA ALA A 56 -13.92 6.59 3.64
C ALA A 56 -15.21 5.82 4.01
N TYR A 57 -15.12 4.51 4.14
CA TYR A 57 -16.21 3.65 4.62
C TYR A 57 -16.52 3.88 6.09
N PHE A 58 -15.47 3.96 6.92
CA PHE A 58 -15.63 4.20 8.37
C PHE A 58 -16.33 5.53 8.66
N ILE A 59 -15.96 6.61 7.97
CA ILE A 59 -16.57 7.93 8.15
C ILE A 59 -18.07 7.85 7.84
N ARG A 60 -18.46 7.22 6.73
CA ARG A 60 -19.87 7.07 6.37
C ARG A 60 -20.65 6.23 7.36
N ARG A 61 -20.06 5.17 7.90
CA ARG A 61 -20.65 4.37 8.98
C ARG A 61 -20.84 5.19 10.26
N LEU A 62 -19.83 6.01 10.62
CA LEU A 62 -19.93 6.92 11.76
C LEU A 62 -21.06 7.95 11.54
N LEU A 63 -21.16 8.52 10.34
CA LEU A 63 -22.25 9.45 9.97
C LEU A 63 -23.61 8.77 10.02
N ALA A 64 -23.69 7.48 9.72
CA ALA A 64 -24.95 6.72 9.73
C ALA A 64 -25.56 6.54 11.13
N VAL A 65 -24.74 6.60 12.19
CA VAL A 65 -25.16 6.39 13.59
C VAL A 65 -25.02 7.64 14.46
N SER A 66 -24.61 8.76 13.89
CA SER A 66 -24.32 9.99 14.65
C SER A 66 -25.14 11.20 14.19
N GLY A 67 -25.18 12.23 15.02
CA GLY A 67 -25.80 13.51 14.70
C GLY A 67 -24.83 14.52 14.05
N VAL A 68 -23.77 14.08 13.37
CA VAL A 68 -22.75 14.95 12.77
C VAL A 68 -23.32 15.78 11.63
N GLU A 69 -23.33 17.10 11.83
CA GLU A 69 -23.80 18.08 10.85
C GLU A 69 -22.65 18.63 10.00
N ARG A 70 -21.46 18.77 10.58
CA ARG A 70 -20.29 19.36 9.94
C ARG A 70 -19.06 18.47 10.07
N VAL A 71 -18.26 18.44 9.00
CA VAL A 71 -16.95 17.81 8.99
C VAL A 71 -15.91 18.89 8.66
N ILE A 72 -14.87 18.97 9.46
CA ILE A 72 -13.70 19.83 9.21
C ILE A 72 -12.50 18.88 9.02
N ALA A 73 -11.72 19.12 7.99
CA ALA A 73 -10.48 18.38 7.76
C ALA A 73 -9.31 19.36 7.73
N SER A 74 -8.27 19.08 8.51
CA SER A 74 -6.98 19.73 8.37
C SER A 74 -6.04 18.81 7.60
N THR A 75 -5.28 19.36 6.68
CA THR A 75 -4.36 18.58 5.85
C THR A 75 -3.08 19.38 5.60
N ALA A 76 -1.95 18.67 5.55
CA ALA A 76 -0.74 19.23 4.97
C ALA A 76 -0.88 19.27 3.44
N THR A 77 0.22 19.51 2.75
CA THR A 77 0.29 19.59 1.29
C THR A 77 -0.25 18.32 0.62
N ILE A 78 -1.31 18.45 -0.15
CA ILE A 78 -1.93 17.38 -0.95
C ILE A 78 -2.48 18.00 -2.25
N GLY A 79 -2.36 17.28 -3.35
CA GLY A 79 -2.98 17.65 -4.61
C GLY A 79 -4.50 17.48 -4.57
N GLU A 80 -5.22 18.33 -5.27
CA GLU A 80 -6.68 18.27 -5.43
C GLU A 80 -7.47 18.02 -4.11
N PRO A 81 -7.24 18.83 -3.05
CA PRO A 81 -7.80 18.57 -1.73
C PRO A 81 -9.33 18.48 -1.72
N GLY A 82 -10.01 19.25 -2.59
CA GLY A 82 -11.46 19.25 -2.71
C GLY A 82 -12.00 17.89 -3.16
N ASN A 83 -11.48 17.36 -4.26
CA ASN A 83 -11.87 16.06 -4.81
C ASN A 83 -11.53 14.91 -3.82
N PHE A 84 -10.32 14.95 -3.27
CA PHE A 84 -9.92 13.95 -2.28
C PHE A 84 -10.84 13.91 -1.06
N LEU A 85 -11.14 15.07 -0.46
CA LEU A 85 -11.99 15.16 0.74
C LEU A 85 -13.45 14.81 0.44
N GLU A 86 -13.95 15.13 -0.76
CA GLU A 86 -15.27 14.70 -1.19
C GLU A 86 -15.36 13.17 -1.26
N ARG A 87 -14.40 12.53 -1.92
CA ARG A 87 -14.34 11.06 -1.98
C ARG A 87 -14.16 10.43 -0.59
N LEU A 88 -13.36 11.05 0.28
CA LEU A 88 -13.13 10.57 1.64
C LEU A 88 -14.38 10.69 2.52
N THR A 89 -15.10 11.81 2.46
CA THR A 89 -16.19 12.13 3.40
C THR A 89 -17.61 11.97 2.84
N GLY A 90 -17.77 11.93 1.51
CA GLY A 90 -19.05 11.97 0.83
C GLY A 90 -19.72 13.35 0.86
N ARG A 91 -18.96 14.40 1.12
CA ARG A 91 -19.47 15.78 1.23
C ARG A 91 -18.62 16.73 0.44
N HIS A 92 -19.21 17.68 -0.25
CA HIS A 92 -18.50 18.76 -0.94
C HIS A 92 -17.82 19.68 0.09
N PRO A 93 -16.48 19.79 0.10
CA PRO A 93 -15.78 20.68 1.01
C PRO A 93 -15.67 22.10 0.44
N VAL A 94 -15.62 23.08 1.34
CA VAL A 94 -15.06 24.39 1.05
C VAL A 94 -13.56 24.30 1.39
N VAL A 95 -12.70 24.53 0.41
CA VAL A 95 -11.24 24.46 0.58
C VAL A 95 -10.73 25.84 0.95
N LEU A 96 -9.97 25.92 2.04
CA LEU A 96 -9.14 27.06 2.40
C LEU A 96 -7.71 26.70 2.02
N ASP A 97 -7.09 27.46 1.15
CA ASP A 97 -5.78 27.15 0.56
C ASP A 97 -4.67 28.11 0.98
N GLN A 98 -3.55 28.08 0.26
CA GLN A 98 -2.39 28.92 0.58
C GLN A 98 -2.64 30.42 0.39
N GLU A 99 -3.62 30.81 -0.42
CA GLU A 99 -3.97 32.23 -0.62
C GLU A 99 -4.63 32.80 0.64
N ASP A 100 -5.27 31.95 1.43
CA ASP A 100 -5.88 32.30 2.72
C ASP A 100 -4.90 32.22 3.91
N ASP A 101 -3.68 31.65 3.70
CA ASP A 101 -2.69 31.47 4.76
C ASP A 101 -1.80 32.71 4.97
N GLY A 102 -2.01 33.40 6.07
CA GLY A 102 -1.18 34.53 6.53
C GLY A 102 -0.01 34.15 7.44
N ALA A 103 0.26 32.84 7.65
CA ALA A 103 1.30 32.41 8.57
C ALA A 103 2.73 32.64 8.01
N MET A 104 3.62 33.17 8.84
CA MET A 104 5.03 33.30 8.47
C MET A 104 5.71 31.92 8.47
N SER A 105 6.38 31.58 7.37
CA SER A 105 7.19 30.35 7.28
C SER A 105 8.68 30.69 7.39
N PRO A 106 9.44 30.04 8.29
CA PRO A 106 10.88 30.18 8.38
C PRO A 106 11.59 29.75 7.09
N ARG A 107 12.72 30.37 6.79
CA ARG A 107 13.53 30.04 5.61
C ARG A 107 14.09 28.61 5.75
N LYS A 108 13.99 27.82 4.67
CA LYS A 108 14.55 26.49 4.57
C LYS A 108 15.59 26.43 3.46
N THR A 109 16.78 25.92 3.80
CA THR A 109 17.86 25.69 2.83
C THR A 109 17.84 24.21 2.45
N ILE A 110 17.79 23.92 1.16
CA ILE A 110 17.76 22.55 0.62
C ILE A 110 19.07 22.33 -0.13
N LEU A 111 19.81 21.30 0.27
CA LEU A 111 21.04 20.84 -0.39
C LEU A 111 20.76 19.51 -1.03
N LEU A 112 21.00 19.39 -2.34
CA LEU A 112 20.94 18.13 -3.08
C LEU A 112 22.33 17.51 -3.08
N ALA A 113 22.43 16.25 -2.64
CA ALA A 113 23.66 15.47 -2.61
C ALA A 113 23.51 14.20 -3.47
N ARG A 114 24.53 13.88 -4.24
CA ARG A 114 24.70 12.57 -4.89
C ARG A 114 25.67 11.72 -4.08
N LEU A 115 25.36 10.43 -3.97
CA LEU A 115 26.29 9.48 -3.39
C LEU A 115 27.41 9.24 -4.43
N GLY A 116 28.67 9.47 -4.02
CA GLY A 116 29.81 9.18 -4.88
C GLY A 116 30.03 7.67 -5.07
N SER A 117 31.06 7.29 -5.82
CA SER A 117 31.45 5.89 -6.05
C SER A 117 31.65 5.10 -4.77
N GLY A 118 31.26 3.82 -4.75
CA GLY A 118 31.38 2.91 -3.61
C GLY A 118 30.01 2.38 -3.14
N ASN A 119 30.00 1.69 -1.98
CA ASN A 119 28.77 1.15 -1.43
C ASN A 119 27.83 2.31 -0.97
N PRO A 120 26.64 2.48 -1.55
CA PRO A 120 25.73 3.56 -1.18
C PRO A 120 25.34 3.53 0.30
N PHE A 121 25.14 2.34 0.85
CA PHE A 121 24.74 2.20 2.26
C PHE A 121 25.85 2.70 3.22
N ASP A 122 27.12 2.39 2.96
CA ASP A 122 28.23 2.87 3.78
C ASP A 122 28.36 4.40 3.71
N ARG A 123 28.05 4.99 2.54
CA ARG A 123 28.01 6.45 2.38
C ARG A 123 26.93 7.09 3.23
N LEU A 124 25.74 6.50 3.27
CA LEU A 124 24.65 6.96 4.13
C LEU A 124 24.99 6.86 5.63
N VAL A 125 25.62 5.75 6.04
CA VAL A 125 26.14 5.59 7.43
C VAL A 125 27.13 6.69 7.75
N ASN A 126 28.11 6.94 6.88
CA ASN A 126 29.12 7.99 7.09
C ASN A 126 28.51 9.39 7.13
N LEU A 127 27.50 9.68 6.31
CA LEU A 127 26.77 10.94 6.32
C LEU A 127 26.09 11.17 7.67
N VAL A 128 25.34 10.20 8.17
CA VAL A 128 24.65 10.29 9.45
C VAL A 128 25.64 10.44 10.61
N LEU A 129 26.76 9.68 10.57
CA LEU A 129 27.85 9.80 11.53
C LEU A 129 28.50 11.20 11.53
N HIS A 130 28.72 11.75 10.33
CA HIS A 130 29.30 13.09 10.20
C HIS A 130 28.41 14.14 10.83
N VAL A 131 27.11 14.14 10.52
CA VAL A 131 26.14 15.08 11.07
C VAL A 131 26.03 14.94 12.61
N ALA A 132 26.00 13.69 13.10
CA ALA A 132 25.93 13.43 14.53
C ALA A 132 27.15 13.91 15.30
N ARG A 133 28.36 13.73 14.71
CA ARG A 133 29.63 14.17 15.32
C ARG A 133 29.84 15.68 15.26
N ALA A 134 29.29 16.33 14.25
CA ALA A 134 29.34 17.78 14.12
C ALA A 134 28.68 18.49 15.32
N GLY A 135 27.73 17.85 15.98
CA GLY A 135 27.17 18.28 17.26
C GLY A 135 26.48 19.65 17.27
N MET A 136 26.29 20.26 16.08
CA MET A 136 25.82 21.62 15.97
C MET A 136 24.30 21.76 16.17
N SER A 137 23.53 20.71 15.88
CA SER A 137 22.06 20.74 15.97
C SER A 137 21.46 19.33 15.96
N ARG A 138 20.22 19.21 16.45
CA ARG A 138 19.48 17.97 16.40
C ARG A 138 19.00 17.68 14.98
N PHE A 139 19.11 16.42 14.54
CA PHE A 139 18.68 16.02 13.23
C PHE A 139 17.62 14.91 13.25
N LEU A 140 16.83 14.88 12.20
CA LEU A 140 15.91 13.80 11.87
C LEU A 140 16.26 13.27 10.50
N ALA A 141 16.63 11.98 10.42
CA ALA A 141 16.93 11.32 9.17
C ALA A 141 15.77 10.41 8.75
N PHE A 142 15.39 10.44 7.47
CA PHE A 142 14.34 9.58 6.90
C PHE A 142 14.94 8.56 5.96
N GLY A 143 14.63 7.29 6.20
CA GLY A 143 14.96 6.17 5.32
C GLY A 143 13.69 5.44 4.84
N ASP A 144 13.80 4.76 3.70
CA ASP A 144 12.63 4.21 3.00
C ASP A 144 12.11 2.90 3.57
N SER A 145 12.93 2.15 4.30
CA SER A 145 12.52 0.89 4.88
C SER A 145 12.89 0.76 6.36
N ARG A 146 12.05 0.02 7.09
CA ARG A 146 12.32 -0.31 8.49
C ARG A 146 13.66 -0.99 8.69
N LYS A 147 13.99 -1.91 7.79
CA LYS A 147 15.25 -2.65 7.82
C LYS A 147 16.44 -1.73 7.62
N MET A 148 16.38 -0.82 6.63
CA MET A 148 17.41 0.18 6.38
C MET A 148 17.67 1.06 7.61
N VAL A 149 16.62 1.60 8.21
CA VAL A 149 16.68 2.46 9.41
C VAL A 149 17.39 1.75 10.56
N GLU A 150 16.99 0.51 10.85
CA GLU A 150 17.55 -0.31 11.93
C GLU A 150 19.02 -0.65 11.69
N GLN A 151 19.34 -1.10 10.48
CA GLN A 151 20.69 -1.50 10.09
C GLN A 151 21.65 -0.32 10.08
N LEU A 152 21.21 0.84 9.57
CA LEU A 152 22.01 2.05 9.54
C LEU A 152 22.44 2.47 10.95
N VAL A 153 21.50 2.51 11.88
CA VAL A 153 21.83 2.85 13.28
C VAL A 153 22.70 1.78 13.92
N ALA A 154 22.41 0.49 13.70
CA ALA A 154 23.22 -0.60 14.24
C ALA A 154 24.67 -0.57 13.76
N ILE A 155 24.92 -0.23 12.49
CA ILE A 155 26.26 -0.10 11.92
C ILE A 155 26.91 1.20 12.40
N ALA A 156 26.19 2.30 12.47
CA ALA A 156 26.71 3.55 12.98
C ALA A 156 27.20 3.41 14.45
N GLU A 157 26.42 2.77 15.30
CA GLU A 157 26.81 2.47 16.69
C GLU A 157 28.11 1.64 16.76
N ARG A 158 28.25 0.63 15.91
CA ARG A 158 29.45 -0.24 15.85
C ARG A 158 30.69 0.53 15.42
N SER A 159 30.56 1.42 14.46
CA SER A 159 31.69 2.19 13.92
C SER A 159 32.28 3.15 14.97
N VAL A 160 31.55 3.43 16.04
CA VAL A 160 31.98 4.29 17.14
C VAL A 160 32.47 3.48 18.35
N SER A 161 31.83 2.36 18.64
CA SER A 161 32.28 1.40 19.65
C SER A 161 33.50 0.65 19.09
N LYS A 162 34.69 0.94 19.55
CA LYS A 162 35.93 0.21 19.18
C LYS A 162 35.95 -1.21 19.78
N GLU A 163 34.87 -1.98 19.74
CA GLU A 163 34.89 -3.36 20.17
C GLU A 163 35.46 -4.26 19.08
N PRO A 164 36.51 -5.05 19.34
CA PRO A 164 37.01 -6.04 18.39
C PRO A 164 35.96 -7.14 18.16
N GLU A 165 35.92 -7.69 16.96
CA GLU A 165 34.99 -8.75 16.54
C GLU A 165 35.12 -10.09 17.30
N SER A 166 36.00 -10.15 18.32
CA SER A 166 36.30 -11.37 19.09
C SER A 166 36.20 -11.12 20.59
N SER A 167 35.03 -11.21 21.14
CA SER A 167 34.85 -11.65 22.51
C SER A 167 33.58 -12.50 22.62
N GLU A 168 33.79 -13.80 22.55
CA GLU A 168 32.87 -14.81 23.04
C GLU A 168 32.97 -14.76 24.57
N GLU A 169 32.17 -13.96 25.23
CA GLU A 169 31.77 -14.23 26.61
C GLU A 169 30.56 -13.38 26.91
N GLU A 170 29.41 -14.04 26.98
CA GLU A 170 28.22 -13.50 27.60
C GLU A 170 28.42 -13.43 29.11
N THR A 171 28.98 -12.38 29.61
CA THR A 171 28.74 -12.01 31.00
C THR A 171 27.37 -11.38 31.09
N GLY A 172 26.50 -11.94 31.93
CA GLY A 172 25.14 -11.48 32.19
C GLY A 172 25.11 -10.05 32.71
N VAL A 173 25.16 -9.12 31.80
CA VAL A 173 24.87 -7.72 32.07
C VAL A 173 23.35 -7.58 32.00
N GLU A 174 22.74 -7.24 33.13
CA GLU A 174 21.35 -6.86 33.23
C GLU A 174 20.97 -5.95 32.05
N ASP A 175 19.99 -6.36 31.31
CA ASP A 175 19.49 -5.69 30.11
C ASP A 175 18.79 -4.38 30.48
N ASN A 176 19.54 -3.37 30.80
CA ASN A 176 19.08 -1.99 30.90
C ASN A 176 18.84 -1.41 29.49
N TRP A 177 17.78 -1.88 28.86
CA TRP A 177 17.47 -1.50 27.48
C TRP A 177 16.44 -0.38 27.34
N LEU A 178 16.26 0.41 28.39
CA LEU A 178 15.55 1.68 28.28
C LEU A 178 16.35 2.68 27.43
N PRO A 179 15.71 3.43 26.52
CA PRO A 179 16.38 4.45 25.71
C PRO A 179 17.21 5.43 26.52
N GLU A 180 16.79 5.70 27.77
CA GLU A 180 17.44 6.59 28.72
C GLU A 180 18.86 6.12 29.11
N HIS A 181 19.11 4.84 29.21
CA HIS A 181 20.43 4.29 29.56
C HIS A 181 21.42 4.26 28.40
N ARG A 182 20.94 4.17 27.16
CA ARG A 182 21.80 4.24 25.96
C ARG A 182 22.35 5.65 25.71
N ALA A 183 21.59 6.68 26.07
CA ALA A 183 22.01 8.07 25.89
C ALA A 183 23.13 8.51 26.84
N THR A 184 23.35 7.80 27.97
CA THR A 184 24.31 8.19 29.01
C THR A 184 25.68 7.51 28.89
N SER A 185 25.86 6.51 28.02
CA SER A 185 27.07 5.67 27.99
C SER A 185 28.21 6.14 27.07
N GLY A 186 28.27 7.42 26.68
CA GLY A 186 29.32 7.92 25.78
C GLY A 186 29.27 7.44 24.35
N GLN A 187 28.21 6.71 24.01
CA GLN A 187 27.93 6.18 22.66
C GLN A 187 27.29 7.24 21.78
N LEU A 188 27.24 6.96 20.48
CA LEU A 188 26.55 7.79 19.51
C LEU A 188 25.09 7.98 19.94
N ARG A 189 24.68 9.22 20.12
CA ARG A 189 23.35 9.59 20.60
C ARG A 189 22.31 9.57 19.47
N ILE A 190 22.23 8.43 18.74
CA ILE A 190 21.31 8.21 17.62
C ILE A 190 20.46 6.96 17.90
N LEU A 191 19.16 7.03 17.67
CA LEU A 191 18.27 5.87 17.79
C LEU A 191 17.43 5.69 16.53
N PRO A 192 17.04 4.43 16.18
CA PRO A 192 16.07 4.18 15.15
C PRO A 192 14.65 4.42 15.67
N TYR A 193 13.73 4.82 14.77
CA TYR A 193 12.31 4.99 15.11
C TYR A 193 11.40 4.46 14.01
N ARG A 194 10.41 3.65 14.37
CA ARG A 194 9.41 3.13 13.43
C ARG A 194 8.08 2.81 14.10
N ALA A 195 7.01 2.74 13.32
CA ALA A 195 5.65 2.51 13.80
C ALA A 195 5.44 1.17 14.53
N GLY A 196 6.20 0.13 14.17
CA GLY A 196 6.06 -1.22 14.74
C GLY A 196 6.67 -1.42 16.13
N TYR A 197 7.27 -0.40 16.75
CA TYR A 197 7.77 -0.50 18.12
C TYR A 197 6.64 -0.51 19.16
N GLU A 198 6.87 -1.13 20.30
CA GLU A 198 5.98 -1.05 21.45
C GLU A 198 5.80 0.41 21.89
N LYS A 199 4.64 0.72 22.47
CA LYS A 199 4.26 2.09 22.83
C LYS A 199 5.27 2.73 23.79
N GLY A 200 5.76 1.95 24.76
CA GLY A 200 6.76 2.43 25.76
C GLY A 200 8.05 2.89 25.10
N ASP A 201 8.58 2.08 24.19
CA ASP A 201 9.83 2.37 23.48
C ASP A 201 9.72 3.62 22.60
N ARG A 202 8.60 3.76 21.88
CA ARG A 202 8.34 4.97 21.08
C ARG A 202 8.30 6.23 21.94
N GLN A 203 7.60 6.16 23.06
CA GLN A 203 7.52 7.30 24.00
C GLN A 203 8.87 7.63 24.63
N GLY A 204 9.67 6.62 24.94
CA GLY A 204 11.05 6.80 25.46
C GLY A 204 11.93 7.55 24.47
N ILE A 205 11.97 7.12 23.20
CA ILE A 205 12.74 7.78 22.13
C ILE A 205 12.29 9.24 21.95
N GLN A 206 10.97 9.48 21.88
CA GLN A 206 10.42 10.83 21.73
C GLN A 206 10.83 11.75 22.89
N LYS A 207 10.69 11.28 24.14
CA LYS A 207 11.11 12.05 25.32
C LYS A 207 12.60 12.36 25.29
N SER A 208 13.45 11.40 24.96
CA SER A 208 14.89 11.59 24.88
C SER A 208 15.28 12.59 23.78
N LEU A 209 14.59 12.55 22.63
CA LEU A 209 14.80 13.53 21.56
C LEU A 209 14.37 14.94 22.00
N MET A 210 13.22 15.09 22.66
CA MET A 210 12.71 16.37 23.16
C MET A 210 13.63 16.97 24.22
N ARG A 211 14.19 16.17 25.11
CA ARG A 211 15.14 16.62 26.17
C ARG A 211 16.52 17.01 25.62
N GLY A 212 16.81 16.64 24.36
CA GLY A 212 18.16 16.85 23.79
C GLY A 212 19.17 15.77 24.20
N ASP A 213 18.70 14.65 24.75
CA ASP A 213 19.55 13.50 25.09
C ASP A 213 20.07 12.79 23.86
N LEU A 214 19.41 12.94 22.69
CA LEU A 214 19.79 12.39 21.41
C LEU A 214 20.33 13.47 20.47
N ALA A 215 21.38 13.14 19.73
CA ALA A 215 21.87 13.96 18.62
C ALA A 215 20.88 13.91 17.43
N GLY A 216 20.25 12.76 17.23
CA GLY A 216 19.28 12.59 16.17
C GLY A 216 18.53 11.25 16.22
N VAL A 217 17.55 11.13 15.33
CA VAL A 217 16.78 9.92 15.15
C VAL A 217 16.75 9.57 13.66
N VAL A 218 16.92 8.30 13.34
CA VAL A 218 16.72 7.77 11.99
C VAL A 218 15.36 7.09 11.95
N SER A 219 14.46 7.56 11.09
CA SER A 219 13.06 7.13 11.06
C SER A 219 12.61 6.70 9.68
N THR A 220 11.57 5.89 9.64
CA THR A 220 10.72 5.74 8.45
C THR A 220 9.71 6.90 8.41
N SER A 221 8.68 6.81 7.54
CA SER A 221 7.53 7.74 7.52
C SER A 221 6.83 7.93 8.89
N ALA A 222 7.16 7.13 9.89
CA ALA A 222 6.54 7.19 11.23
C ALA A 222 6.71 8.55 11.98
N LEU A 223 7.68 9.36 11.60
CA LEU A 223 7.88 10.71 12.13
C LEU A 223 7.54 11.82 11.11
N GLU A 224 6.94 11.49 9.98
CA GLU A 224 6.39 12.48 9.04
C GLU A 224 5.19 13.21 9.66
N LEU A 225 4.46 12.55 10.56
CA LEU A 225 3.15 12.99 11.03
C LEU A 225 3.22 13.61 12.43
N GLY A 226 2.44 14.69 12.60
CA GLY A 226 1.86 15.31 13.79
C GLY A 226 2.55 15.27 15.15
N LEU A 227 3.63 14.53 15.31
CA LEU A 227 4.31 14.42 16.60
C LEU A 227 5.10 15.70 16.87
N ASP A 228 4.88 16.27 18.04
CA ASP A 228 5.76 17.32 18.57
C ASP A 228 7.03 16.67 19.13
N ILE A 229 8.07 16.66 18.29
CA ILE A 229 9.39 16.10 18.61
C ILE A 229 10.39 17.17 19.02
N GLY A 230 9.91 18.39 19.29
CA GLY A 230 10.72 19.53 19.63
C GLY A 230 11.39 20.20 18.41
N GLU A 231 12.37 21.04 18.66
CA GLU A 231 13.08 21.77 17.62
C GLU A 231 14.08 20.86 16.91
N ILE A 232 13.85 20.67 15.63
CA ILE A 232 14.75 19.95 14.70
C ILE A 232 15.23 20.97 13.68
N ASP A 233 16.52 21.17 13.58
CA ASP A 233 17.11 22.16 12.68
C ASP A 233 17.52 21.50 11.35
N ILE A 234 17.90 20.21 11.39
CA ILE A 234 18.43 19.47 10.25
C ILE A 234 17.53 18.27 9.93
N VAL A 235 17.09 18.18 8.68
CA VAL A 235 16.43 16.99 8.14
C VAL A 235 17.35 16.37 7.09
N LEU A 236 17.59 15.06 7.21
CA LEU A 236 18.32 14.26 6.24
C LEU A 236 17.34 13.36 5.52
N LEU A 237 17.16 13.51 4.22
CA LEU A 237 16.43 12.59 3.37
C LEU A 237 17.46 11.65 2.75
N LEU A 238 17.51 10.41 3.25
CA LEU A 238 18.55 9.43 2.89
C LEU A 238 18.31 8.81 1.50
N SER A 239 17.19 9.14 0.89
CA SER A 239 16.77 8.85 -0.48
C SER A 239 15.83 9.93 -0.96
N ALA A 240 15.64 10.06 -2.28
CA ALA A 240 14.60 10.89 -2.84
C ALA A 240 13.21 10.34 -2.44
N PRO A 241 12.37 11.11 -1.72
CA PRO A 241 11.05 10.65 -1.35
C PRO A 241 10.22 10.24 -2.58
N PRO A 242 9.40 9.19 -2.50
CA PRO A 242 8.63 8.69 -3.63
C PRO A 242 7.63 9.71 -4.17
N SER A 243 7.17 10.64 -3.33
CA SER A 243 6.24 11.71 -3.70
C SER A 243 6.70 13.08 -3.22
N VAL A 244 6.30 14.12 -3.94
CA VAL A 244 6.52 15.52 -3.55
C VAL A 244 5.75 15.83 -2.27
N LYS A 245 4.58 15.23 -2.08
CA LYS A 245 3.81 15.29 -0.83
C LYS A 245 4.67 14.82 0.35
N ALA A 246 5.28 13.65 0.27
CA ALA A 246 6.16 13.13 1.34
C ALA A 246 7.39 14.04 1.55
N PHE A 247 7.97 14.57 0.48
CA PHE A 247 9.09 15.52 0.59
C PHE A 247 8.73 16.74 1.44
N TRP A 248 7.61 17.41 1.15
CA TRP A 248 7.18 18.60 1.89
C TRP A 248 6.83 18.29 3.35
N GLN A 249 6.26 17.13 3.63
CA GLN A 249 5.96 16.68 5.00
C GLN A 249 7.24 16.47 5.82
N ARG A 250 8.24 15.79 5.23
CA ARG A 250 9.56 15.57 5.86
C ARG A 250 10.29 16.89 6.05
N LEU A 251 10.34 17.73 5.02
CA LEU A 251 10.94 19.07 5.09
C LEU A 251 10.26 19.96 6.16
N GLY A 252 8.95 19.80 6.32
CA GLY A 252 8.15 20.48 7.34
C GLY A 252 8.59 20.20 8.78
N ARG A 253 9.41 19.18 9.01
CA ARG A 253 10.02 18.88 10.32
C ARG A 253 11.23 19.75 10.64
N ALA A 254 11.92 20.28 9.62
CA ALA A 254 13.07 21.17 9.82
C ALA A 254 12.62 22.61 10.04
N GLY A 255 13.23 23.28 11.02
CA GLY A 255 13.11 24.70 11.18
C GLY A 255 11.67 25.22 11.36
N ARG A 256 10.95 24.74 12.37
CA ARG A 256 9.59 25.22 12.67
C ARG A 256 9.58 26.64 13.23
N LYS A 257 10.55 27.01 14.03
CA LYS A 257 10.70 28.35 14.64
C LYS A 257 11.87 29.12 14.06
N ASN A 258 12.94 28.41 13.69
CA ASN A 258 14.19 28.95 13.18
C ASN A 258 14.38 28.52 11.71
N ASN A 259 15.46 29.01 11.08
CA ASN A 259 15.84 28.52 9.74
C ASN A 259 16.20 27.05 9.80
N GLY A 260 15.72 26.28 8.79
CA GLY A 260 15.96 24.85 8.69
C GLY A 260 16.89 24.47 7.56
N LEU A 261 17.63 23.35 7.73
CA LEU A 261 18.47 22.74 6.71
C LEU A 261 17.89 21.38 6.32
N CYS A 262 17.75 21.14 5.04
CA CYS A 262 17.43 19.83 4.49
C CYS A 262 18.56 19.35 3.59
N LEU A 263 19.11 18.19 3.87
CA LEU A 263 20.00 17.48 2.96
C LEU A 263 19.21 16.36 2.28
N LEU A 264 19.05 16.47 0.98
CA LEU A 264 18.35 15.50 0.12
C LEU A 264 19.39 14.69 -0.65
N VAL A 265 19.41 13.39 -0.39
CA VAL A 265 20.24 12.44 -1.15
C VAL A 265 19.43 11.93 -2.34
N ASP A 266 19.95 12.13 -3.55
CA ASP A 266 19.40 11.59 -4.78
C ASP A 266 20.12 10.28 -5.12
N ASP A 267 19.76 9.22 -4.44
CA ASP A 267 20.36 7.89 -4.56
C ASP A 267 20.00 7.18 -5.87
N SER A 268 18.77 7.39 -6.33
CA SER A 268 18.26 6.84 -7.59
C SER A 268 18.59 7.69 -8.81
N GLY A 269 19.05 8.94 -8.61
CA GLY A 269 19.32 9.88 -9.70
C GLY A 269 18.07 10.50 -10.34
N ILE A 270 16.88 10.26 -9.80
CA ILE A 270 15.61 10.75 -10.37
C ILE A 270 15.58 12.27 -10.51
N ILE A 271 16.09 12.98 -9.50
CA ILE A 271 16.10 14.45 -9.50
C ILE A 271 17.17 14.97 -10.42
N THR A 272 18.37 14.39 -10.36
CA THR A 272 19.54 14.86 -11.12
C THR A 272 19.49 14.50 -12.60
N SER A 273 18.79 13.43 -12.99
CA SER A 273 18.54 13.05 -14.40
C SER A 273 17.45 13.90 -15.07
N SER A 274 16.64 14.60 -14.28
CA SER A 274 15.62 15.50 -14.80
C SER A 274 16.28 16.74 -15.41
N SER A 275 15.81 17.18 -16.59
CA SER A 275 16.28 18.40 -17.26
C SER A 275 16.11 19.67 -16.42
N THR A 276 15.15 19.67 -15.49
CA THR A 276 14.86 20.78 -14.58
C THR A 276 15.52 20.64 -13.21
N GLY A 277 16.11 19.46 -12.92
CA GLY A 277 16.82 19.15 -11.70
C GLY A 277 16.01 19.41 -10.43
N LEU A 278 16.69 19.81 -9.35
CA LEU A 278 16.06 20.12 -8.06
C LEU A 278 14.97 21.21 -8.20
N ARG A 279 15.17 22.19 -9.05
CA ARG A 279 14.20 23.29 -9.21
C ARG A 279 12.87 22.78 -9.73
N GLY A 280 12.90 21.93 -10.76
CA GLY A 280 11.68 21.32 -11.30
C GLY A 280 11.01 20.39 -10.31
N TYR A 281 11.81 19.61 -9.55
CA TYR A 281 11.28 18.76 -8.48
C TYR A 281 10.51 19.57 -7.40
N LEU A 282 11.06 20.69 -6.97
CA LEU A 282 10.42 21.58 -5.97
C LEU A 282 9.18 22.34 -6.50
N GLN A 283 9.07 22.50 -7.81
CA GLN A 283 7.92 23.14 -8.46
C GLN A 283 6.83 22.17 -8.90
N LYS A 284 7.10 20.86 -8.80
CA LYS A 284 6.11 19.83 -9.13
C LYS A 284 4.93 19.94 -8.15
N ALA A 285 3.71 19.88 -8.68
CA ALA A 285 2.51 19.84 -7.87
C ALA A 285 2.51 18.59 -6.98
N PRO A 286 2.04 18.68 -5.72
CA PRO A 286 1.86 17.52 -4.89
C PRO A 286 0.89 16.52 -5.50
N GLU A 287 1.13 15.25 -5.32
CA GLU A 287 0.26 14.20 -5.79
C GLU A 287 -1.08 14.21 -5.02
N PRO A 288 -2.21 13.91 -5.66
CA PRO A 288 -3.48 13.74 -4.97
C PRO A 288 -3.45 12.52 -4.05
N GLY A 289 -4.32 12.49 -3.06
CA GLY A 289 -4.54 11.29 -2.25
C GLY A 289 -5.30 10.24 -3.07
N TRP A 290 -4.91 8.99 -2.94
CA TRP A 290 -5.48 7.89 -3.71
C TRP A 290 -6.45 7.07 -2.86
N LEU A 291 -7.70 6.95 -3.33
CA LEU A 291 -8.75 6.13 -2.73
C LEU A 291 -9.34 5.21 -3.80
N TYR A 292 -9.48 3.93 -3.50
CA TYR A 292 -10.17 2.99 -4.38
C TYR A 292 -11.36 2.38 -3.67
N LEU A 293 -12.53 3.01 -3.85
CA LEU A 293 -13.76 2.63 -3.16
C LEU A 293 -14.38 1.34 -3.72
N GLU A 294 -13.96 0.89 -4.89
CA GLU A 294 -14.49 -0.30 -5.59
C GLU A 294 -13.86 -1.61 -5.11
N ASN A 295 -12.89 -1.57 -4.18
CA ASN A 295 -12.31 -2.79 -3.60
C ASN A 295 -13.38 -3.60 -2.86
N GLN A 296 -13.82 -4.70 -3.44
CA GLN A 296 -14.93 -5.52 -2.93
C GLN A 296 -14.65 -6.15 -1.56
N TYR A 297 -13.39 -6.43 -1.23
CA TYR A 297 -13.03 -6.99 0.09
C TYR A 297 -13.18 -5.93 1.19
N ILE A 298 -12.78 -4.70 0.91
CA ILE A 298 -12.99 -3.55 1.82
C ILE A 298 -14.48 -3.26 1.93
N GLN A 299 -15.21 -3.22 0.81
CA GLN A 299 -16.65 -3.03 0.79
C GLN A 299 -17.35 -4.04 1.70
N TYR A 300 -17.05 -5.32 1.50
CA TYR A 300 -17.73 -6.38 2.24
C TYR A 300 -17.37 -6.39 3.72
N SER A 301 -16.10 -6.18 4.08
CA SER A 301 -15.69 -6.06 5.49
C SER A 301 -16.42 -4.93 6.22
N HIS A 302 -16.58 -3.79 5.54
CA HIS A 302 -17.33 -2.66 6.08
C HIS A 302 -18.86 -2.89 6.08
N ALA A 303 -19.40 -3.65 5.12
CA ALA A 303 -20.81 -4.05 5.13
C ALA A 303 -21.14 -4.95 6.34
N LEU A 304 -20.24 -5.89 6.68
CA LEU A 304 -20.35 -6.72 7.89
C LEU A 304 -20.33 -5.88 9.17
N CYS A 305 -19.44 -4.88 9.24
CA CYS A 305 -19.45 -3.93 10.36
C CYS A 305 -20.73 -3.11 10.42
N ALA A 306 -21.20 -2.58 9.30
CA ALA A 306 -22.40 -1.76 9.21
C ALA A 306 -23.67 -2.55 9.55
N ALA A 307 -23.73 -3.83 9.18
CA ALA A 307 -24.84 -4.72 9.57
C ALA A 307 -24.87 -4.96 11.08
N ALA A 308 -23.72 -5.17 11.72
CA ALA A 308 -23.63 -5.26 13.18
C ALA A 308 -24.08 -3.96 13.85
N GLU A 309 -23.63 -2.81 13.35
CA GLU A 309 -24.03 -1.48 13.84
C GLU A 309 -25.53 -1.22 13.69
N ALA A 310 -26.10 -1.58 12.55
CA ALA A 310 -27.55 -1.42 12.32
C ALA A 310 -28.39 -2.26 13.29
N SER A 311 -27.90 -3.45 13.66
CA SER A 311 -28.58 -4.32 14.63
C SER A 311 -28.51 -3.79 16.06
N GLU A 312 -27.42 -3.10 16.42
CA GLU A 312 -27.17 -2.57 17.76
C GLU A 312 -27.69 -1.13 17.95
N ALA A 313 -27.76 -0.35 16.88
CA ALA A 313 -28.31 0.99 16.91
C ALA A 313 -29.80 0.96 17.23
N GLY A 314 -30.25 1.80 18.14
CA GLY A 314 -31.68 1.90 18.47
C GLY A 314 -32.51 2.33 17.26
N LYS A 315 -33.80 1.95 17.25
CA LYS A 315 -34.76 2.37 16.22
C LYS A 315 -34.73 3.89 16.03
N GLY A 316 -34.51 4.36 14.80
CA GLY A 316 -34.42 5.78 14.43
C GLY A 316 -33.05 6.44 14.56
N GLN A 317 -32.03 5.74 15.03
CA GLN A 317 -30.65 6.27 15.11
C GLN A 317 -29.75 5.83 13.96
N TYR A 318 -30.17 4.90 13.11
CA TYR A 318 -29.43 4.42 11.97
C TYR A 318 -30.01 4.96 10.66
N THR A 319 -29.19 5.60 9.85
CA THR A 319 -29.60 6.10 8.53
C THR A 319 -28.68 5.56 7.44
N LYS A 320 -29.24 5.20 6.29
CA LYS A 320 -28.47 4.74 5.12
C LYS A 320 -28.03 5.89 4.20
N THR A 321 -28.50 7.11 4.46
CA THR A 321 -28.21 8.29 3.60
C THR A 321 -26.71 8.50 3.34
N PRO A 322 -25.78 8.37 4.31
CA PRO A 322 -24.36 8.56 4.04
C PRO A 322 -23.77 7.54 3.05
N PHE A 323 -24.42 6.41 2.84
CA PHE A 323 -23.95 5.35 1.95
C PHE A 323 -24.25 5.60 0.47
N GLN A 324 -25.13 6.56 0.16
CA GLN A 324 -25.47 6.93 -1.23
C GLN A 324 -24.27 7.44 -2.04
N SER A 325 -23.22 7.93 -1.36
CA SER A 325 -21.98 8.37 -1.99
C SER A 325 -20.93 7.25 -2.12
N LEU A 326 -21.25 6.02 -1.76
CA LEU A 326 -20.40 4.85 -1.92
C LEU A 326 -20.84 4.03 -3.13
N PRO A 327 -19.93 3.20 -3.68
CA PRO A 327 -20.28 2.26 -4.75
C PRO A 327 -21.45 1.36 -4.37
N THR A 328 -22.33 1.09 -5.32
CA THR A 328 -23.61 0.38 -5.12
C THR A 328 -23.42 -1.03 -4.55
N ASN A 329 -22.31 -1.69 -4.88
CA ASN A 329 -21.98 -3.00 -4.33
C ASN A 329 -21.94 -3.02 -2.80
N PHE A 330 -21.47 -1.94 -2.18
CA PHE A 330 -21.46 -1.84 -0.73
C PHE A 330 -22.88 -1.91 -0.15
N THR A 331 -23.81 -1.13 -0.72
CA THR A 331 -25.22 -1.12 -0.28
C THR A 331 -25.87 -2.49 -0.46
N ARG A 332 -25.57 -3.17 -1.57
CA ARG A 332 -26.06 -4.54 -1.84
C ARG A 332 -25.53 -5.55 -0.83
N PHE A 333 -24.22 -5.51 -0.54
CA PHE A 333 -23.63 -6.35 0.50
C PHE A 333 -24.27 -6.10 1.86
N LEU A 334 -24.48 -4.82 2.23
CA LEU A 334 -25.12 -4.45 3.47
C LEU A 334 -26.57 -4.96 3.54
N GLU A 335 -27.33 -4.80 2.46
CA GLU A 335 -28.72 -5.27 2.41
C GLU A 335 -28.82 -6.78 2.49
N ASN A 336 -27.91 -7.49 1.81
CA ASN A 336 -27.85 -8.94 1.89
C ASN A 336 -27.44 -9.44 3.30
N GLU A 337 -26.58 -8.72 4.02
CA GLU A 337 -26.26 -9.09 5.42
C GLU A 337 -27.41 -8.78 6.39
N LEU A 338 -28.19 -7.73 6.14
CA LEU A 338 -29.37 -7.40 6.96
C LEU A 338 -30.56 -8.33 6.67
N ASN A 339 -30.76 -8.69 5.41
CA ASN A 339 -31.84 -9.56 4.93
C ASN A 339 -31.27 -10.53 3.89
N PRO A 340 -30.73 -11.68 4.29
CA PRO A 340 -30.08 -12.60 3.38
C PRO A 340 -31.05 -13.09 2.29
N THR A 341 -30.77 -12.75 1.04
CA THR A 341 -31.50 -13.17 -0.15
C THR A 341 -30.65 -13.98 -1.11
N GLU A 342 -29.33 -13.83 -1.03
CA GLU A 342 -28.40 -14.39 -1.97
C GLU A 342 -27.14 -14.94 -1.25
N ASN A 343 -26.46 -15.88 -1.87
CA ASN A 343 -25.21 -16.40 -1.34
C ASN A 343 -24.09 -15.36 -1.48
N VAL A 344 -23.27 -15.28 -0.46
CA VAL A 344 -22.03 -14.47 -0.52
C VAL A 344 -21.06 -15.13 -1.50
N PRO A 345 -20.39 -14.37 -2.37
CA PRO A 345 -19.33 -14.90 -3.23
C PRO A 345 -18.29 -15.71 -2.45
N ASP A 346 -17.82 -16.81 -3.03
CA ASP A 346 -16.91 -17.74 -2.35
C ASP A 346 -15.63 -17.06 -1.88
N GLU A 347 -15.11 -16.12 -2.66
CA GLU A 347 -13.92 -15.32 -2.33
C GLU A 347 -14.09 -14.41 -1.11
N LEU A 348 -15.33 -13.99 -0.81
CA LEU A 348 -15.66 -13.13 0.33
C LEU A 348 -16.12 -13.93 1.57
N TYR A 349 -16.51 -15.19 1.38
CA TYR A 349 -17.01 -16.03 2.46
C TYR A 349 -16.04 -16.17 3.66
N PRO A 350 -14.71 -16.24 3.48
CA PRO A 350 -13.77 -16.23 4.60
C PRO A 350 -13.86 -14.99 5.49
N LEU A 351 -14.21 -13.82 4.92
CA LEU A 351 -14.44 -12.60 5.69
C LEU A 351 -15.69 -12.73 6.58
N LYS A 352 -16.76 -13.32 6.04
CA LYS A 352 -17.97 -13.58 6.80
C LYS A 352 -17.72 -14.51 7.99
N GLN A 353 -16.93 -15.56 7.81
CA GLN A 353 -16.54 -16.45 8.90
C GLN A 353 -15.74 -15.72 10.00
N ARG A 354 -14.78 -14.89 9.60
CA ARG A 354 -13.97 -14.09 10.54
C ARG A 354 -14.83 -13.09 11.32
N ALA A 355 -15.79 -12.46 10.68
CA ALA A 355 -16.68 -11.48 11.31
C ALA A 355 -17.47 -12.01 12.50
N GLN A 356 -17.68 -13.34 12.60
CA GLN A 356 -18.35 -13.97 13.73
C GLN A 356 -17.66 -13.73 15.08
N ALA A 357 -16.35 -13.49 15.08
CA ALA A 357 -15.57 -13.14 16.27
C ALA A 357 -15.71 -11.66 16.69
N GLY A 358 -16.38 -10.85 15.86
CA GLY A 358 -16.55 -9.41 16.03
C GLY A 358 -15.91 -8.65 14.88
N PRO A 359 -16.71 -8.12 13.93
CA PRO A 359 -16.18 -7.55 12.68
C PRO A 359 -15.27 -6.35 12.92
N HIS A 360 -15.53 -5.52 13.92
CA HIS A 360 -14.71 -4.33 14.21
C HIS A 360 -13.29 -4.67 14.71
N SER A 361 -13.10 -5.82 15.38
CA SER A 361 -11.79 -6.28 15.82
C SER A 361 -11.04 -7.04 14.73
N GLU A 362 -11.77 -7.73 13.86
CA GLU A 362 -11.21 -8.56 12.79
C GLU A 362 -10.77 -7.76 11.55
N PHE A 363 -11.34 -6.58 11.33
CA PHE A 363 -11.07 -5.72 10.17
C PHE A 363 -10.52 -4.35 10.58
N PRO A 364 -9.26 -4.27 11.05
CA PRO A 364 -8.66 -3.01 11.45
C PRO A 364 -8.45 -2.07 10.24
N LEU A 365 -8.65 -0.77 10.45
CA LEU A 365 -8.62 0.22 9.38
C LEU A 365 -7.27 0.34 8.67
N ARG A 366 -6.15 0.07 9.36
CA ARG A 366 -4.80 0.30 8.81
C ARG A 366 -4.19 -0.88 8.07
N SER A 367 -4.52 -2.09 8.46
CA SER A 367 -3.90 -3.31 7.90
C SER A 367 -4.79 -4.04 6.89
N GLY A 368 -5.93 -3.47 6.55
CA GLY A 368 -6.88 -4.13 5.67
C GLY A 368 -7.34 -5.47 6.24
N ILE A 369 -7.54 -6.46 5.35
CA ILE A 369 -8.04 -7.79 5.72
C ILE A 369 -6.94 -8.77 6.10
N GLU A 370 -5.66 -8.38 6.06
CA GLU A 370 -4.54 -9.27 6.38
C GLU A 370 -4.47 -9.61 7.87
N LYS A 371 -3.93 -10.80 8.15
CA LYS A 371 -3.68 -11.24 9.52
C LYS A 371 -2.45 -10.54 10.09
N ASN A 372 -2.53 -10.15 11.36
CA ASN A 372 -1.40 -9.59 12.11
C ASN A 372 -0.65 -10.67 12.88
N PHE A 373 0.68 -10.51 12.98
CA PHE A 373 1.59 -11.39 13.67
C PHE A 373 2.33 -10.65 14.79
N ASN A 374 2.37 -11.24 15.96
CA ASN A 374 3.15 -10.73 17.09
C ASN A 374 4.57 -11.31 17.04
N VAL A 375 5.57 -10.44 17.12
CA VAL A 375 6.98 -10.85 17.26
C VAL A 375 7.31 -10.93 18.72
N CYS A 376 7.73 -12.11 19.21
CA CYS A 376 7.97 -12.39 20.61
C CYS A 376 9.34 -13.04 20.83
N GLU A 377 10.07 -12.53 21.82
CA GLU A 377 11.27 -13.19 22.34
C GLU A 377 10.90 -13.99 23.60
N PRO A 378 11.10 -15.31 23.63
CA PRO A 378 10.87 -16.11 24.83
C PRO A 378 11.88 -15.73 25.93
N ARG A 379 11.41 -15.24 27.08
CA ARG A 379 12.22 -14.94 28.28
C ARG A 379 11.64 -15.70 29.47
N GLY A 380 12.07 -16.93 29.67
CA GLY A 380 11.54 -17.82 30.74
C GLY A 380 10.02 -18.03 30.59
N PRO A 381 9.23 -17.85 31.65
CA PRO A 381 7.78 -18.00 31.61
C PRO A 381 7.05 -16.85 30.91
N LEU A 382 7.74 -15.72 30.65
CA LEU A 382 7.18 -14.53 30.04
C LEU A 382 7.73 -14.35 28.62
N ASN A 383 6.84 -14.05 27.68
CA ASN A 383 7.22 -13.64 26.33
C ASN A 383 7.37 -12.11 26.28
N CYS A 384 8.55 -11.64 25.88
CA CYS A 384 8.76 -10.22 25.60
C CYS A 384 8.28 -9.92 24.17
N ARG A 385 7.28 -9.06 24.03
CA ARG A 385 6.78 -8.64 22.73
C ARG A 385 7.69 -7.57 22.14
N LEU A 386 8.13 -7.78 20.91
CA LEU A 386 8.99 -6.89 20.13
C LEU A 386 8.24 -6.21 18.97
N GLY A 387 6.91 -6.10 19.07
CA GLY A 387 6.09 -5.45 18.08
C GLY A 387 5.17 -6.40 17.31
N ASN A 388 4.48 -5.85 16.30
CA ASN A 388 3.62 -6.60 15.41
C ASN A 388 3.87 -6.26 13.94
N LEU A 389 3.52 -7.18 13.06
CA LEU A 389 3.65 -7.06 11.60
C LEU A 389 2.38 -7.57 10.93
N ALA A 390 1.91 -6.88 9.89
CA ALA A 390 0.95 -7.46 8.96
C ALA A 390 1.58 -8.63 8.20
N TYR A 391 0.78 -9.53 7.64
CA TYR A 391 1.31 -10.72 6.96
C TYR A 391 2.25 -10.37 5.81
N SER A 392 1.90 -9.40 4.98
CA SER A 392 2.75 -8.88 3.91
C SER A 392 4.10 -8.36 4.42
N GLN A 393 4.11 -7.69 5.57
CA GLN A 393 5.35 -7.22 6.21
C GLN A 393 6.16 -8.37 6.81
N ALA A 394 5.48 -9.30 7.51
CA ALA A 394 6.11 -10.48 8.07
C ALA A 394 6.80 -11.32 7.00
N PHE A 395 6.17 -11.43 5.84
CA PHE A 395 6.66 -12.14 4.67
C PHE A 395 7.97 -11.55 4.11
N ARG A 396 8.15 -10.24 4.19
CA ARG A 396 9.34 -9.54 3.69
C ARG A 396 10.43 -9.35 4.76
N GLU A 397 10.03 -9.16 6.02
CA GLU A 397 10.95 -8.75 7.10
C GLU A 397 11.23 -9.86 8.13
N ALA A 398 10.29 -10.79 8.36
CA ALA A 398 10.33 -11.74 9.46
C ALA A 398 9.98 -13.20 9.05
N TYR A 399 10.34 -13.59 7.84
CA TYR A 399 10.22 -14.96 7.35
C TYR A 399 11.11 -15.93 8.18
N PRO A 400 10.88 -17.24 8.15
CA PRO A 400 11.71 -18.20 8.89
C PRO A 400 13.20 -18.09 8.57
N GLY A 401 14.04 -17.89 9.57
CA GLY A 401 15.49 -17.64 9.41
C GLY A 401 15.88 -16.20 9.13
N ALA A 402 14.91 -15.27 8.96
CA ALA A 402 15.20 -13.86 8.80
C ALA A 402 15.93 -13.27 10.01
N ILE A 403 16.76 -12.29 9.77
CA ILE A 403 17.24 -11.39 10.82
C ILE A 403 16.29 -10.20 10.89
N TYR A 404 15.48 -10.21 11.93
CA TYR A 404 14.58 -9.12 12.32
C TYR A 404 15.30 -8.16 13.27
N TYR A 405 15.23 -6.88 12.99
CA TYR A 405 15.84 -5.87 13.85
C TYR A 405 14.77 -5.19 14.72
N TYR A 406 15.12 -4.98 16.00
CA TYR A 406 14.31 -4.21 16.95
C TYR A 406 15.23 -3.34 17.80
N MET A 407 15.05 -2.01 17.75
CA MET A 407 15.91 -1.05 18.44
C MET A 407 17.41 -1.23 18.11
N ALA A 408 17.72 -1.38 16.82
CA ALA A 408 19.05 -1.67 16.27
C ALA A 408 19.69 -2.99 16.75
N ARG A 409 18.91 -3.88 17.38
CA ARG A 409 19.36 -5.20 17.81
C ARG A 409 18.85 -6.29 16.88
N PRO A 410 19.72 -7.20 16.41
CA PRO A 410 19.34 -8.28 15.54
C PRO A 410 18.75 -9.47 16.29
N TYR A 411 17.70 -10.05 15.75
CA TYR A 411 17.04 -11.25 16.23
C TYR A 411 16.78 -12.20 15.05
N ARG A 412 17.05 -13.49 15.23
CA ARG A 412 16.70 -14.52 14.24
C ARG A 412 15.31 -15.06 14.47
N VAL A 413 14.52 -15.14 13.42
CA VAL A 413 13.20 -15.77 13.44
C VAL A 413 13.39 -17.30 13.39
N HIS A 414 13.05 -17.97 14.47
CA HIS A 414 13.16 -19.43 14.60
C HIS A 414 11.84 -20.14 14.32
N GLN A 415 10.72 -19.51 14.67
CA GLN A 415 9.41 -20.12 14.52
C GLN A 415 8.42 -19.11 13.96
N PHE A 416 7.71 -19.53 12.94
CA PHE A 416 6.62 -18.80 12.31
C PHE A 416 5.34 -19.63 12.42
N ASN A 417 4.40 -19.22 13.27
CA ASN A 417 3.15 -19.91 13.47
C ASN A 417 1.99 -19.14 12.87
N TYR A 418 1.55 -19.55 11.68
CA TYR A 418 0.43 -18.91 10.99
C TYR A 418 -0.88 -19.03 11.77
N ARG A 419 -1.13 -20.17 12.45
CA ARG A 419 -2.39 -20.42 13.15
C ARG A 419 -2.56 -19.48 14.34
N THR A 420 -1.54 -19.31 15.17
CA THR A 420 -1.60 -18.45 16.36
C THR A 420 -1.30 -16.99 16.06
N GLY A 421 -0.72 -16.66 14.90
CA GLY A 421 -0.23 -15.31 14.60
C GLY A 421 0.98 -14.92 15.45
N GLU A 422 1.83 -15.88 15.82
CA GLU A 422 3.01 -15.65 16.66
C GLU A 422 4.30 -16.00 15.91
N MET A 423 5.26 -15.12 16.01
CA MET A 423 6.63 -15.35 15.54
C MET A 423 7.57 -15.32 16.73
N ARG A 424 8.37 -16.38 16.90
CA ARG A 424 9.37 -16.46 17.96
C ARG A 424 10.74 -16.16 17.43
N VAL A 425 11.41 -15.24 18.12
CA VAL A 425 12.74 -14.76 17.76
C VAL A 425 13.72 -14.98 18.90
N LYS A 426 15.00 -15.13 18.57
CA LYS A 426 16.09 -15.18 19.54
C LYS A 426 17.15 -14.16 19.13
N ARG A 427 17.83 -13.56 20.08
CA ARG A 427 18.95 -12.68 19.83
C ARG A 427 20.03 -13.41 19.02
N GLU A 428 20.59 -12.73 18.04
CA GLU A 428 21.50 -13.31 17.07
C GLU A 428 22.70 -12.39 16.83
N ARG A 429 23.71 -12.91 16.15
CA ARG A 429 24.84 -12.12 15.67
C ARG A 429 24.39 -11.14 14.58
N ARG A 430 25.24 -10.16 14.33
CA ARG A 430 25.00 -8.98 13.49
C ARG A 430 25.04 -9.28 11.98
N TRP A 431 24.16 -10.16 11.49
CA TRP A 431 24.06 -10.50 10.06
C TRP A 431 22.86 -9.87 9.41
N THR A 432 22.84 -9.85 8.11
CA THR A 432 21.68 -9.44 7.34
C THR A 432 21.19 -10.60 6.49
N THR A 433 19.87 -10.67 6.29
CA THR A 433 19.24 -11.67 5.43
C THR A 433 18.36 -10.97 4.42
N GLN A 434 18.24 -11.55 3.23
CA GLN A 434 17.30 -11.12 2.18
C GLN A 434 16.46 -12.30 1.76
N PRO A 435 15.11 -12.16 1.65
CA PRO A 435 14.26 -13.24 1.21
C PRO A 435 14.55 -13.59 -0.25
N MET A 436 14.50 -14.87 -0.57
CA MET A 436 14.46 -15.35 -1.94
C MET A 436 12.98 -15.52 -2.32
N LEU A 437 12.48 -14.57 -3.07
CA LEU A 437 11.08 -14.53 -3.49
C LEU A 437 10.90 -15.27 -4.81
N GLN A 438 9.79 -15.95 -4.92
CA GLN A 438 9.29 -16.54 -6.16
C GLN A 438 7.82 -16.14 -6.28
N ASN A 439 7.55 -15.16 -7.11
CA ASN A 439 6.21 -14.64 -7.30
C ASN A 439 5.65 -15.15 -8.63
N ILE A 440 4.54 -15.87 -8.55
CA ILE A 440 3.85 -16.42 -9.70
C ILE A 440 2.50 -15.72 -9.80
N VAL A 441 2.23 -15.21 -10.99
CA VAL A 441 0.99 -14.51 -11.29
C VAL A 441 0.14 -15.39 -12.21
N PHE A 442 -1.14 -15.47 -11.92
CA PHE A 442 -2.13 -16.17 -12.70
C PHE A 442 -3.14 -15.15 -13.24
N PRO A 443 -2.92 -14.62 -14.46
CA PRO A 443 -3.87 -13.70 -15.07
C PRO A 443 -5.19 -14.38 -15.32
N LYS A 444 -6.29 -13.70 -15.06
CA LYS A 444 -7.65 -14.18 -15.39
C LYS A 444 -7.96 -13.87 -16.85
N PHE A 445 -7.17 -14.43 -17.76
CA PHE A 445 -7.41 -14.31 -19.18
C PHE A 445 -8.44 -15.37 -19.62
N PRO A 446 -9.37 -15.01 -20.52
CA PRO A 446 -9.60 -13.68 -21.11
C PRO A 446 -10.55 -12.79 -20.29
N GLY A 447 -11.35 -13.33 -19.40
CA GLY A 447 -12.47 -12.66 -18.77
C GLY A 447 -12.10 -11.57 -17.73
N GLY A 448 -10.85 -11.50 -17.30
CA GLY A 448 -10.36 -10.52 -16.32
C GLY A 448 -9.62 -9.34 -16.93
N VAL A 449 -9.61 -9.20 -18.27
CA VAL A 449 -8.91 -8.11 -18.96
C VAL A 449 -9.63 -6.80 -18.74
N LEU A 450 -8.88 -5.79 -18.31
CA LEU A 450 -9.37 -4.43 -18.06
C LEU A 450 -8.95 -3.46 -19.16
N ASN A 451 -7.74 -3.67 -19.70
CA ASN A 451 -7.16 -2.87 -20.76
C ASN A 451 -6.14 -3.73 -21.51
N ILE A 452 -6.04 -3.60 -22.84
CA ILE A 452 -5.04 -4.30 -23.62
C ILE A 452 -4.52 -3.47 -24.79
N ARG A 453 -3.20 -3.49 -24.96
CA ARG A 453 -2.51 -3.08 -26.19
C ARG A 453 -1.78 -4.29 -26.73
N ARG A 454 -1.94 -4.59 -27.99
CA ARG A 454 -1.28 -5.74 -28.63
C ARG A 454 -0.71 -5.41 -29.99
N SER A 455 0.32 -6.16 -30.34
CA SER A 455 0.86 -6.29 -31.71
C SER A 455 0.75 -7.75 -32.14
N ASP A 456 1.21 -8.05 -33.35
CA ASP A 456 1.20 -9.44 -33.86
C ASP A 456 2.07 -10.39 -33.02
N THR A 457 3.00 -9.87 -32.23
CA THR A 457 4.00 -10.68 -31.50
C THR A 457 3.97 -10.49 -29.99
N GLY A 458 3.26 -9.49 -29.45
CA GLY A 458 3.28 -9.22 -28.03
C GLY A 458 2.13 -8.34 -27.54
N PHE A 459 2.02 -8.20 -26.21
CA PHE A 459 0.98 -7.38 -25.60
C PHE A 459 1.42 -6.73 -24.28
N VAL A 460 0.71 -5.67 -23.93
CA VAL A 460 0.66 -5.08 -22.58
C VAL A 460 -0.81 -5.05 -22.18
N THR A 461 -1.15 -5.66 -21.05
CA THR A 461 -2.54 -5.72 -20.60
C THR A 461 -2.65 -5.47 -19.10
N GLU A 462 -3.60 -4.64 -18.70
CA GLU A 462 -4.08 -4.60 -17.33
C GLU A 462 -5.16 -5.66 -17.17
N ALA A 463 -5.03 -6.52 -16.17
CA ALA A 463 -5.99 -7.59 -15.92
C ALA A 463 -6.15 -7.88 -14.43
N GLU A 464 -7.27 -8.52 -14.08
CA GLU A 464 -7.39 -9.20 -12.79
C GLU A 464 -6.42 -10.37 -12.75
N VAL A 465 -5.72 -10.48 -11.63
CA VAL A 465 -4.73 -11.54 -11.44
C VAL A 465 -4.88 -12.17 -10.06
N GLN A 466 -4.57 -13.45 -9.98
CA GLN A 466 -4.31 -14.12 -8.71
C GLN A 466 -2.80 -14.21 -8.53
N VAL A 467 -2.29 -13.79 -7.39
CA VAL A 467 -0.87 -13.78 -7.09
C VAL A 467 -0.53 -14.81 -6.04
N SER A 468 0.49 -15.61 -6.31
CA SER A 468 1.15 -16.48 -5.36
C SER A 468 2.54 -15.96 -5.05
N GLU A 469 2.70 -15.27 -3.95
CA GLU A 469 4.03 -14.90 -3.46
C GLU A 469 4.58 -16.00 -2.55
N ARG A 470 5.86 -16.36 -2.76
CA ARG A 470 6.53 -17.42 -2.00
C ARG A 470 7.90 -16.97 -1.56
N VAL A 471 8.22 -17.17 -0.27
CA VAL A 471 9.59 -17.16 0.20
C VAL A 471 10.09 -18.60 0.12
N VAL A 472 11.00 -18.87 -0.80
CA VAL A 472 11.58 -20.22 -1.00
C VAL A 472 12.86 -20.43 -0.23
N GLY A 473 13.35 -19.41 0.43
CA GLY A 473 14.58 -19.39 1.20
C GLY A 473 15.06 -17.97 1.45
N PHE A 474 16.30 -17.82 1.82
CA PHE A 474 16.91 -16.51 2.02
C PHE A 474 18.42 -16.56 1.77
N THR A 475 18.99 -15.42 1.40
CA THR A 475 20.43 -15.23 1.36
C THR A 475 20.88 -14.55 2.64
N GLU A 476 21.85 -15.13 3.32
CA GLU A 476 22.49 -14.56 4.49
C GLU A 476 23.82 -13.93 4.11
N GLN A 477 24.02 -12.67 4.47
CA GLN A 477 25.26 -11.95 4.23
C GLN A 477 26.13 -11.95 5.48
N ARG A 478 27.32 -12.54 5.38
CA ARG A 478 28.36 -12.57 6.42
C ARG A 478 29.60 -11.89 5.88
N GLY A 479 29.76 -10.60 6.14
CA GLY A 479 30.81 -9.81 5.52
C GLY A 479 30.67 -9.81 3.98
N PRO A 480 31.72 -10.16 3.22
CA PRO A 480 31.65 -10.23 1.77
C PRO A 480 30.89 -11.46 1.24
N ASN A 481 30.70 -12.49 2.08
CA ASN A 481 30.12 -13.76 1.64
C ASN A 481 28.58 -13.73 1.68
N LYS A 482 27.95 -14.18 0.60
CA LYS A 482 26.51 -14.40 0.49
C LYS A 482 26.24 -15.90 0.50
N ILE A 483 25.49 -16.37 1.50
CA ILE A 483 25.20 -17.80 1.70
C ILE A 483 23.70 -18.00 1.46
N PRO A 484 23.30 -18.75 0.42
CA PRO A 484 21.91 -19.09 0.19
C PRO A 484 21.45 -20.20 1.16
N ASN A 485 20.25 -20.05 1.70
CA ASN A 485 19.57 -21.01 2.57
C ASN A 485 18.19 -21.31 1.99
N LEU A 486 18.05 -22.43 1.30
CA LEU A 486 16.76 -22.86 0.75
C LEU A 486 15.93 -23.58 1.77
N TYR A 487 14.60 -23.41 1.70
CA TYR A 487 13.65 -24.21 2.48
C TYR A 487 13.44 -25.57 1.83
N GLY A 488 13.25 -26.59 2.65
CA GLY A 488 13.07 -27.97 2.20
C GLY A 488 13.43 -28.98 3.27
N GLN A 489 13.47 -30.28 2.90
CA GLN A 489 13.91 -31.34 3.79
C GLN A 489 15.33 -31.07 4.29
N GLY A 490 15.51 -31.08 5.62
CA GLY A 490 16.80 -30.80 6.26
C GLY A 490 17.06 -29.33 6.54
N SER A 491 16.23 -28.40 6.10
CA SER A 491 16.37 -27.01 6.49
C SER A 491 16.01 -26.81 7.96
N PRO A 492 16.86 -26.14 8.77
CA PRO A 492 16.55 -25.87 10.17
C PRO A 492 15.48 -24.79 10.37
N TYR A 493 15.10 -24.07 9.29
CA TYR A 493 14.19 -22.93 9.36
C TYR A 493 12.78 -23.25 8.91
N ALA A 494 12.61 -23.87 7.75
CA ALA A 494 11.30 -24.24 7.21
C ALA A 494 11.41 -25.45 6.27
N GLN A 495 10.46 -26.39 6.41
CA GLN A 495 10.38 -27.56 5.52
C GLN A 495 9.69 -27.27 4.21
N ARG A 496 8.92 -26.16 4.12
CA ARG A 496 8.16 -25.74 2.94
C ARG A 496 8.28 -24.23 2.78
N PRO A 497 8.15 -23.72 1.55
CA PRO A 497 8.02 -22.29 1.32
C PRO A 497 6.88 -21.67 2.14
N VAL A 498 7.09 -20.46 2.62
CA VAL A 498 6.02 -19.65 3.18
C VAL A 498 5.35 -18.94 1.99
N SER A 499 4.02 -19.02 1.91
CA SER A 499 3.29 -18.52 0.75
C SER A 499 2.08 -17.72 1.17
N ARG A 500 1.76 -16.67 0.41
CA ARG A 500 0.48 -15.98 0.48
C ARG A 500 -0.17 -15.95 -0.89
N PHE A 501 -1.51 -16.02 -0.90
CA PHE A 501 -2.32 -15.97 -2.10
C PHE A 501 -3.32 -14.84 -1.95
N PHE A 502 -3.49 -14.06 -3.00
CA PHE A 502 -4.49 -12.99 -3.02
C PHE A 502 -4.87 -12.63 -4.46
N GLU A 503 -6.05 -12.07 -4.59
CA GLU A 503 -6.55 -11.52 -5.84
C GLU A 503 -6.28 -10.02 -5.89
N THR A 504 -5.91 -9.53 -7.07
CA THR A 504 -5.57 -8.12 -7.29
C THR A 504 -5.65 -7.79 -8.79
N THR A 505 -5.14 -6.63 -9.18
CA THR A 505 -4.90 -6.26 -10.58
C THR A 505 -3.41 -6.22 -10.90
N GLY A 506 -3.05 -6.47 -12.15
CA GLY A 506 -1.68 -6.44 -12.61
C GLY A 506 -1.58 -5.97 -14.06
N VAL A 507 -0.47 -5.32 -14.39
CA VAL A 507 -0.08 -5.06 -15.78
C VAL A 507 0.84 -6.17 -16.21
N CYS A 508 0.33 -7.03 -17.09
CA CYS A 508 1.05 -8.16 -17.67
C CYS A 508 1.59 -7.76 -19.03
N TRP A 509 2.83 -8.08 -19.30
CA TRP A 509 3.41 -7.91 -20.62
C TRP A 509 4.17 -9.13 -21.11
N TYR A 510 4.04 -9.36 -22.40
CA TYR A 510 4.73 -10.40 -23.15
C TYR A 510 5.24 -9.82 -24.45
N PHE A 511 6.52 -10.07 -24.76
CA PHE A 511 7.15 -9.71 -25.99
C PHE A 511 8.11 -10.82 -26.44
N PRO A 512 8.38 -10.97 -27.76
CA PRO A 512 9.21 -12.04 -28.28
C PRO A 512 10.67 -11.97 -27.79
N TYR A 513 11.14 -10.75 -27.44
CA TYR A 513 12.48 -10.52 -26.93
C TYR A 513 12.53 -10.73 -25.42
N ARG A 514 12.92 -11.92 -24.99
CA ARG A 514 12.93 -12.28 -23.56
C ARG A 514 13.79 -11.36 -22.68
N ALA A 515 14.83 -10.72 -23.26
CA ALA A 515 15.69 -9.80 -22.52
C ALA A 515 14.93 -8.60 -21.94
N VAL A 516 13.90 -8.09 -22.63
CA VAL A 516 13.06 -6.97 -22.14
C VAL A 516 12.14 -7.38 -20.99
N LEU A 517 12.01 -8.68 -20.73
CA LEU A 517 11.20 -9.24 -19.65
C LEU A 517 12.08 -9.73 -18.49
N SER A 518 13.32 -9.30 -18.41
CA SER A 518 14.21 -9.64 -17.30
C SER A 518 13.75 -8.96 -16.00
N GLU A 519 14.07 -9.60 -14.87
CA GLU A 519 13.76 -9.03 -13.55
C GLU A 519 14.41 -7.64 -13.37
N SER A 520 15.63 -7.48 -13.88
CA SER A 520 16.35 -6.20 -13.84
C SER A 520 15.60 -5.08 -14.57
N VAL A 521 15.18 -5.30 -15.82
CA VAL A 521 14.41 -4.32 -16.60
C VAL A 521 13.10 -3.99 -15.92
N THR A 522 12.38 -5.02 -15.45
CA THR A 522 11.09 -4.84 -14.77
C THR A 522 11.25 -4.05 -13.48
N GLN A 523 12.33 -4.26 -12.72
CA GLN A 523 12.61 -3.49 -11.50
C GLN A 523 12.86 -2.01 -11.82
N TRP A 524 13.58 -1.69 -12.92
CA TRP A 524 13.77 -0.30 -13.33
C TRP A 524 12.49 0.37 -13.77
N VAL A 525 11.63 -0.35 -14.48
CA VAL A 525 10.29 0.16 -14.83
C VAL A 525 9.46 0.41 -13.56
N LEU A 526 9.51 -0.49 -12.59
CA LEU A 526 8.84 -0.30 -11.30
C LEU A 526 9.35 0.93 -10.55
N THR A 527 10.68 1.10 -10.47
CA THR A 527 11.30 2.28 -9.84
C THR A 527 10.87 3.57 -10.52
N ALA A 528 10.88 3.61 -11.85
CA ALA A 528 10.42 4.76 -12.62
C ALA A 528 8.92 5.02 -12.41
N PHE A 529 8.10 3.98 -12.37
CA PHE A 529 6.66 4.09 -12.11
C PHE A 529 6.39 4.72 -10.74
N CYS A 530 7.05 4.23 -9.70
CA CYS A 530 6.95 4.81 -8.36
C CYS A 530 7.30 6.31 -8.36
N ALA A 531 8.36 6.69 -9.07
CA ALA A 531 8.82 8.08 -9.13
C ALA A 531 7.91 9.01 -9.96
N VAL A 532 7.36 8.51 -11.05
CA VAL A 532 6.46 9.29 -11.92
C VAL A 532 5.12 9.54 -11.25
N CYS A 533 4.54 8.49 -10.67
CA CYS A 533 3.19 8.53 -10.09
C CYS A 533 3.15 8.79 -8.58
N GLY A 534 4.31 8.90 -7.90
CA GLY A 534 4.37 9.15 -6.46
C GLY A 534 3.90 7.97 -5.60
N ILE A 535 3.99 6.75 -6.12
CA ILE A 535 3.53 5.51 -5.47
C ILE A 535 4.67 4.91 -4.65
N GLN A 536 4.32 4.27 -3.54
CA GLN A 536 5.32 3.59 -2.72
C GLN A 536 5.59 2.18 -3.27
N GLU A 537 6.87 1.83 -3.41
CA GLU A 537 7.28 0.54 -3.97
C GLU A 537 6.68 -0.67 -3.23
N HIS A 538 6.44 -0.54 -1.93
CA HIS A 538 5.87 -1.64 -1.14
C HIS A 538 4.39 -1.94 -1.43
N ASP A 539 3.67 -1.04 -2.12
CA ASP A 539 2.30 -1.25 -2.58
C ASP A 539 2.23 -2.04 -3.90
N LEU A 540 3.39 -2.34 -4.47
CA LEU A 540 3.52 -3.03 -5.74
C LEU A 540 4.38 -4.30 -5.59
N GLY A 541 4.24 -5.20 -6.56
CA GLY A 541 5.06 -6.39 -6.67
C GLY A 541 5.36 -6.75 -8.13
N ILE A 542 6.40 -7.55 -8.32
CA ILE A 542 6.78 -8.10 -9.63
C ILE A 542 6.65 -9.62 -9.56
N GLY A 543 6.13 -10.22 -10.61
CA GLY A 543 6.07 -11.67 -10.75
C GLY A 543 6.09 -12.11 -12.19
N THR A 544 6.23 -13.41 -12.40
CA THR A 544 6.15 -14.04 -13.72
C THR A 544 4.80 -14.72 -13.90
N PHE A 545 4.33 -14.77 -15.13
CA PHE A 545 3.11 -15.51 -15.48
C PHE A 545 3.32 -16.44 -16.66
N HIS A 546 2.51 -17.48 -16.70
CA HIS A 546 2.33 -18.36 -17.85
C HIS A 546 0.87 -18.34 -18.22
N ALA A 547 0.56 -18.03 -19.47
CA ALA A 547 -0.79 -18.06 -19.98
C ALA A 547 -0.93 -19.18 -21.05
N LYS A 548 -2.04 -19.90 -20.98
CA LYS A 548 -2.44 -20.87 -22.00
C LYS A 548 -2.95 -20.14 -23.24
N PRO A 549 -2.97 -20.80 -24.41
CA PRO A 549 -3.67 -20.26 -25.57
C PRO A 549 -5.12 -19.91 -25.22
N SER A 550 -5.58 -18.78 -25.71
CA SER A 550 -6.96 -18.28 -25.51
C SER A 550 -7.38 -17.49 -26.75
N SER A 551 -8.62 -17.06 -26.80
CA SER A 551 -9.11 -16.14 -27.83
C SER A 551 -8.34 -14.83 -27.93
N MET A 552 -7.63 -14.45 -26.84
CA MET A 552 -6.75 -13.29 -26.84
C MET A 552 -5.36 -13.59 -27.39
N TRP A 553 -4.92 -14.84 -27.36
CA TRP A 553 -3.55 -15.23 -27.65
C TRP A 553 -3.47 -16.68 -28.11
N ASP A 554 -3.05 -16.91 -29.33
CA ASP A 554 -3.09 -18.23 -29.98
C ASP A 554 -2.01 -19.21 -29.47
N ALA A 555 -1.03 -18.74 -28.74
CA ALA A 555 0.07 -19.55 -28.27
C ALA A 555 0.24 -19.46 -26.74
N GLN A 556 0.82 -20.51 -26.17
CA GLN A 556 1.28 -20.43 -24.79
C GLN A 556 2.34 -19.34 -24.66
N CYS A 557 2.13 -18.39 -23.75
CA CYS A 557 3.07 -17.31 -23.49
C CYS A 557 3.56 -17.30 -22.05
N GLN A 558 4.76 -16.75 -21.88
CA GLN A 558 5.36 -16.50 -20.58
C GLN A 558 5.82 -15.04 -20.55
N GLY A 559 5.42 -14.31 -19.52
CA GLY A 559 5.75 -12.90 -19.39
C GLY A 559 5.96 -12.48 -17.95
N VAL A 560 6.04 -11.18 -17.75
CA VAL A 560 6.17 -10.55 -16.44
C VAL A 560 4.95 -9.69 -16.14
N CYS A 561 4.71 -9.48 -14.86
CA CYS A 561 3.60 -8.70 -14.37
C CYS A 561 4.07 -7.78 -13.23
N ILE A 562 3.70 -6.52 -13.30
CA ILE A 562 3.71 -5.60 -12.14
C ILE A 562 2.29 -5.57 -11.60
N TYR A 563 2.11 -5.88 -10.32
CA TYR A 563 0.80 -6.01 -9.70
C TYR A 563 0.68 -5.18 -8.42
N ASP A 564 -0.54 -4.81 -8.06
CA ASP A 564 -0.86 -4.26 -6.75
C ASP A 564 -0.62 -5.29 -5.66
N ALA A 565 0.17 -4.97 -4.65
CA ALA A 565 0.44 -5.87 -3.53
C ALA A 565 -0.69 -5.92 -2.49
N VAL A 566 -1.84 -5.33 -2.81
CA VAL A 566 -3.01 -5.19 -1.94
C VAL A 566 -4.11 -6.16 -2.39
N HIS A 567 -4.70 -6.86 -1.43
CA HIS A 567 -5.82 -7.76 -1.67
C HIS A 567 -7.06 -6.99 -2.19
N GLY A 568 -7.58 -7.40 -3.33
CA GLY A 568 -8.67 -6.74 -4.03
C GLY A 568 -8.27 -5.47 -4.79
N SER A 569 -6.95 -5.20 -4.89
CA SER A 569 -6.36 -4.08 -5.60
C SER A 569 -6.67 -2.69 -5.02
N LEU A 570 -5.82 -1.73 -5.33
CA LEU A 570 -6.07 -0.29 -5.26
C LEU A 570 -6.14 0.34 -6.65
N ARG A 571 -6.07 -0.45 -7.72
CA ARG A 571 -6.03 0.01 -9.11
C ARG A 571 -4.86 0.97 -9.41
N LEU A 572 -3.74 0.82 -8.70
CA LEU A 572 -2.49 1.54 -9.03
C LEU A 572 -1.98 1.15 -10.41
N THR A 573 -2.25 -0.09 -10.83
CA THR A 573 -1.94 -0.63 -12.16
C THR A 573 -2.57 0.16 -13.30
N LYS A 574 -3.73 0.78 -13.10
CA LYS A 574 -4.36 1.69 -14.07
C LYS A 574 -3.44 2.88 -14.38
N GLN A 575 -2.83 3.48 -13.36
CA GLN A 575 -1.89 4.60 -13.54
C GLN A 575 -0.66 4.17 -14.34
N LEU A 576 -0.16 2.94 -14.15
CA LEU A 576 0.96 2.42 -14.95
C LEU A 576 0.62 2.38 -16.45
N VAL A 577 -0.58 1.91 -16.80
CA VAL A 577 -1.02 1.84 -18.20
C VAL A 577 -1.23 3.23 -18.78
N GLU A 578 -1.82 4.15 -18.02
CA GLU A 578 -2.07 5.53 -18.45
C GLU A 578 -0.78 6.33 -18.66
N HIS A 579 0.22 6.12 -17.80
CA HIS A 579 1.51 6.83 -17.84
C HIS A 579 2.66 5.99 -18.41
N LEU A 580 2.38 4.86 -19.09
CA LEU A 580 3.38 3.88 -19.49
C LEU A 580 4.52 4.50 -20.32
N ALA A 581 4.21 5.38 -21.27
CA ALA A 581 5.21 6.04 -22.10
C ALA A 581 6.13 6.96 -21.27
N GLU A 582 5.57 7.70 -20.33
CA GLU A 582 6.32 8.59 -19.43
C GLU A 582 7.20 7.77 -18.48
N VAL A 583 6.68 6.67 -17.96
CA VAL A 583 7.41 5.74 -17.08
C VAL A 583 8.62 5.12 -17.80
N LEU A 584 8.43 4.63 -19.02
CA LEU A 584 9.53 4.06 -19.80
C LEU A 584 10.59 5.11 -20.14
N HIS A 585 10.18 6.32 -20.48
CA HIS A 585 11.10 7.43 -20.72
C HIS A 585 11.87 7.82 -19.44
N ALA A 586 11.22 7.81 -18.29
CA ALA A 586 11.89 8.03 -17.00
C ALA A 586 12.86 6.89 -16.67
N ALA A 587 12.49 5.64 -16.91
CA ALA A 587 13.37 4.49 -16.71
C ALA A 587 14.66 4.59 -17.53
N LEU A 588 14.57 5.01 -18.79
CA LEU A 588 15.73 5.26 -19.64
C LEU A 588 16.64 6.35 -19.09
N ARG A 589 16.09 7.48 -18.68
CA ARG A 589 16.90 8.57 -18.09
C ARG A 589 17.61 8.14 -16.81
N LEU A 590 17.01 7.26 -16.01
CA LEU A 590 17.66 6.74 -14.81
C LEU A 590 18.90 5.92 -15.11
N THR A 591 18.97 5.21 -16.25
CA THR A 591 20.17 4.46 -16.64
C THR A 591 21.38 5.34 -16.91
N GLU A 592 21.17 6.58 -17.37
CA GLU A 592 22.23 7.55 -17.61
C GLU A 592 22.97 7.95 -16.31
N THR A 593 22.35 7.73 -15.16
CA THR A 593 22.93 8.08 -13.85
C THR A 593 23.72 6.95 -13.21
N LEU A 594 23.72 5.74 -13.79
CA LEU A 594 24.43 4.58 -13.26
C LEU A 594 25.96 4.72 -13.41
N GLU A 595 26.67 4.38 -12.34
CA GLU A 595 28.14 4.28 -12.33
C GLU A 595 28.58 2.92 -11.74
N PRO A 596 29.13 1.98 -12.53
CA PRO A 596 29.35 2.07 -13.98
C PRO A 596 28.04 2.01 -14.78
N HIS A 597 28.03 2.64 -15.95
CA HIS A 597 26.91 2.64 -16.87
C HIS A 597 26.59 1.23 -17.38
N ASP A 598 25.30 0.83 -17.27
CA ASP A 598 24.82 -0.48 -17.72
C ASP A 598 24.21 -0.38 -19.13
N VAL A 599 25.08 -0.51 -20.14
CA VAL A 599 24.69 -0.45 -21.56
C VAL A 599 23.67 -1.54 -21.92
N THR A 600 23.74 -2.71 -21.25
CA THR A 600 22.82 -3.81 -21.52
C THR A 600 21.41 -3.49 -21.02
N LEU A 601 21.31 -2.92 -19.84
CA LEU A 601 20.03 -2.49 -19.27
C LEU A 601 19.39 -1.38 -20.12
N GLU A 602 20.19 -0.39 -20.51
CA GLU A 602 19.71 0.69 -21.39
C GLU A 602 19.18 0.15 -22.72
N ALA A 603 19.97 -0.69 -23.41
CA ALA A 603 19.56 -1.30 -24.67
C ALA A 603 18.25 -2.10 -24.53
N ASN A 604 18.07 -2.84 -23.43
CA ASN A 604 16.85 -3.60 -23.19
C ASN A 604 15.66 -2.69 -22.88
N LEU A 605 15.85 -1.57 -22.21
CA LEU A 605 14.77 -0.59 -21.97
C LEU A 605 14.36 0.13 -23.26
N VAL A 606 15.32 0.48 -24.14
CA VAL A 606 15.03 1.03 -25.46
C VAL A 606 14.20 0.02 -26.27
N LEU A 607 14.63 -1.25 -26.31
CA LEU A 607 13.89 -2.30 -27.01
C LEU A 607 12.50 -2.51 -26.42
N LEU A 608 12.34 -2.46 -25.08
CA LEU A 608 11.02 -2.53 -24.45
C LEU A 608 10.14 -1.35 -24.88
N GLN A 609 10.68 -0.15 -24.94
CA GLN A 609 9.94 1.03 -25.41
C GLN A 609 9.50 0.88 -26.87
N GLU A 610 10.37 0.37 -27.74
CA GLU A 610 10.02 0.07 -29.13
C GLU A 610 8.91 -0.96 -29.23
N CYS A 611 8.99 -2.06 -28.44
CA CYS A 611 7.95 -3.08 -28.37
C CYS A 611 6.61 -2.52 -27.92
N VAL A 612 6.62 -1.66 -26.88
CA VAL A 612 5.39 -1.01 -26.36
C VAL A 612 4.82 -0.03 -27.39
N ASN A 613 5.68 0.74 -28.07
CA ASN A 613 5.24 1.66 -29.10
C ASN A 613 4.67 0.95 -30.34
N ALA A 614 5.12 -0.27 -30.62
CA ALA A 614 4.59 -1.10 -31.71
C ALA A 614 3.20 -1.67 -31.38
N THR A 615 2.79 -1.70 -30.09
CA THR A 615 1.46 -2.17 -29.71
C THR A 615 0.42 -1.11 -29.98
N ASN A 616 -0.70 -1.50 -30.58
CA ASN A 616 -1.85 -0.63 -30.74
C ASN A 616 -2.89 -0.94 -29.67
N PRO A 617 -3.63 0.08 -29.20
CA PRO A 617 -4.83 -0.20 -28.41
C PRO A 617 -5.72 -1.11 -29.25
N SER A 618 -6.00 -2.33 -28.76
CA SER A 618 -7.00 -3.16 -29.44
C SER A 618 -8.38 -2.58 -29.12
N ALA A 619 -9.35 -2.98 -29.92
CA ALA A 619 -10.75 -2.59 -29.75
C ALA A 619 -11.31 -2.82 -28.33
N VAL A 620 -10.65 -3.69 -27.57
CA VAL A 620 -10.97 -4.04 -26.18
C VAL A 620 -10.43 -3.03 -25.15
N SER A 621 -9.54 -2.13 -25.56
CA SER A 621 -8.66 -1.40 -24.65
C SER A 621 -9.26 -0.14 -24.01
N ILE A 622 -10.43 0.31 -24.35
CA ILE A 622 -10.99 1.59 -23.84
C ILE A 622 -12.47 1.44 -23.48
N VAL A 623 -12.99 0.25 -23.54
CA VAL A 623 -14.34 0.04 -23.06
C VAL A 623 -14.24 -0.07 -21.54
N GLU A 624 -14.84 0.88 -20.85
CA GLU A 624 -15.15 0.70 -19.43
C GLU A 624 -15.77 -0.68 -19.30
N ARG A 625 -15.17 -1.50 -18.48
CA ARG A 625 -15.58 -2.89 -18.33
C ARG A 625 -17.07 -2.93 -18.02
N PRO A 626 -17.89 -3.72 -18.72
CA PRO A 626 -19.27 -3.91 -18.31
C PRO A 626 -19.30 -4.35 -16.86
N GLY A 627 -20.01 -3.59 -16.00
CA GLY A 627 -20.04 -3.80 -14.56
C GLY A 627 -19.19 -2.83 -13.75
N GLU A 628 -18.35 -1.97 -14.34
CA GLU A 628 -17.78 -0.82 -13.64
C GLU A 628 -18.90 0.16 -13.25
N THR A 629 -18.85 0.62 -12.00
CA THR A 629 -19.86 1.53 -11.46
C THR A 629 -19.32 2.95 -11.33
N THR A 630 -20.08 3.92 -11.81
CA THR A 630 -19.85 5.33 -11.57
C THR A 630 -21.00 5.86 -10.69
N GLY A 631 -20.82 5.79 -9.37
CA GLY A 631 -21.91 6.03 -8.43
C GLY A 631 -22.97 4.91 -8.50
N ASP A 632 -24.24 5.27 -8.74
CA ASP A 632 -25.34 4.32 -8.90
C ASP A 632 -25.52 3.78 -10.33
N TRP A 633 -24.65 4.19 -11.24
CA TRP A 633 -24.71 3.81 -12.64
C TRP A 633 -23.69 2.73 -12.96
N VAL A 634 -24.09 1.72 -13.70
CA VAL A 634 -23.24 0.64 -14.18
C VAL A 634 -23.27 0.58 -15.70
N THR A 635 -22.09 0.46 -16.32
CA THR A 635 -21.98 0.25 -17.75
C THR A 635 -22.39 -1.19 -18.10
N VAL A 636 -23.31 -1.36 -19.03
CA VAL A 636 -23.80 -2.66 -19.50
C VAL A 636 -23.83 -2.69 -21.04
N ILE A 637 -23.75 -3.90 -21.60
CA ILE A 637 -24.05 -4.13 -23.00
C ILE A 637 -25.58 -4.07 -23.14
N ALA A 638 -26.06 -3.25 -24.09
CA ALA A 638 -27.48 -3.12 -24.32
C ALA A 638 -28.10 -4.48 -24.74
N PRO A 639 -29.36 -4.77 -24.38
CA PRO A 639 -30.08 -5.93 -24.90
C PRO A 639 -30.10 -5.95 -26.41
N ASP A 640 -30.18 -7.14 -26.98
CA ASP A 640 -30.17 -7.42 -28.41
C ASP A 640 -28.89 -7.06 -29.17
N GLN A 641 -27.84 -6.67 -28.48
CA GLN A 641 -26.53 -6.40 -29.07
C GLN A 641 -25.69 -7.67 -29.24
N GLN A 642 -24.87 -7.67 -30.28
CA GLN A 642 -23.85 -8.69 -30.49
C GLN A 642 -22.64 -8.45 -29.60
N ALA A 643 -22.10 -9.52 -29.07
CA ALA A 643 -20.91 -9.52 -28.20
C ALA A 643 -20.08 -10.77 -28.42
N ILE A 644 -18.90 -10.83 -27.84
CA ILE A 644 -18.06 -12.01 -27.86
C ILE A 644 -18.10 -12.66 -26.47
N HIS A 645 -18.52 -13.90 -26.40
CA HIS A 645 -18.38 -14.72 -25.21
C HIS A 645 -17.03 -15.44 -25.23
N LEU A 646 -16.30 -15.30 -24.14
CA LEU A 646 -14.95 -15.84 -23.99
C LEU A 646 -14.99 -17.08 -23.11
N GLU A 647 -14.58 -18.22 -23.65
CA GLU A 647 -14.47 -19.51 -22.96
C GLU A 647 -13.00 -19.90 -22.76
N GLU A 648 -12.74 -20.90 -21.92
CA GLU A 648 -11.39 -21.43 -21.68
C GLU A 648 -10.70 -21.93 -22.95
N ASN A 649 -11.48 -22.38 -23.95
CA ASN A 649 -10.97 -23.00 -25.17
C ASN A 649 -11.29 -22.23 -26.47
N GLY A 650 -11.81 -21.01 -26.38
CA GLY A 650 -12.15 -20.23 -27.58
C GLY A 650 -13.03 -19.02 -27.29
N SER A 651 -13.55 -18.44 -28.36
CA SER A 651 -14.52 -17.35 -28.27
C SER A 651 -15.62 -17.60 -29.31
N GLU A 652 -16.84 -17.23 -28.98
CA GLU A 652 -17.97 -17.28 -29.88
C GLU A 652 -18.69 -15.93 -29.93
N GLU A 653 -19.27 -15.62 -31.10
CA GLU A 653 -20.18 -14.49 -31.21
C GLU A 653 -21.53 -14.90 -30.64
N VAL A 654 -22.07 -14.04 -29.78
CA VAL A 654 -23.31 -14.25 -29.05
C VAL A 654 -24.17 -13.00 -29.12
N GLN A 655 -25.45 -13.15 -28.90
CA GLN A 655 -26.35 -12.02 -28.70
C GLN A 655 -26.69 -11.90 -27.21
N VAL A 656 -26.58 -10.70 -26.67
CA VAL A 656 -26.99 -10.37 -25.30
C VAL A 656 -28.51 -10.21 -25.28
N VAL A 657 -29.20 -11.12 -24.61
CA VAL A 657 -30.68 -11.07 -24.48
C VAL A 657 -31.11 -10.09 -23.42
N THR A 658 -30.42 -10.16 -22.26
CA THR A 658 -30.69 -9.26 -21.13
C THR A 658 -29.51 -9.31 -20.18
N PHE A 659 -29.52 -8.43 -19.21
CA PHE A 659 -28.56 -8.42 -18.11
C PHE A 659 -29.26 -8.41 -16.77
N ARG A 660 -28.58 -8.94 -15.76
CA ARG A 660 -29.04 -8.91 -14.37
C ARG A 660 -27.83 -8.61 -13.48
N TYR A 661 -28.00 -7.65 -12.61
CA TYR A 661 -27.02 -7.40 -11.59
C TYR A 661 -27.33 -8.24 -10.35
N THR A 662 -26.35 -9.06 -9.91
CA THR A 662 -26.46 -9.98 -8.77
C THR A 662 -25.38 -9.66 -7.73
N PRO A 663 -25.41 -10.18 -6.50
CA PRO A 663 -24.29 -10.05 -5.56
C PRO A 663 -22.98 -10.60 -6.08
N GLN A 664 -23.05 -11.51 -7.05
CA GLN A 664 -21.87 -12.02 -7.77
C GLN A 664 -21.38 -11.07 -8.87
N GLY A 665 -22.00 -9.91 -9.02
CA GLY A 665 -21.74 -8.92 -10.04
C GLY A 665 -22.74 -8.94 -11.20
N LEU A 666 -22.41 -8.23 -12.28
CA LEU A 666 -23.19 -8.18 -13.48
C LEU A 666 -23.15 -9.54 -14.19
N MET A 667 -24.34 -10.05 -14.56
CA MET A 667 -24.54 -11.28 -15.32
C MET A 667 -25.27 -10.95 -16.62
N TYR A 668 -24.86 -11.57 -17.72
CA TYR A 668 -25.57 -11.52 -18.99
C TYR A 668 -26.26 -12.83 -19.27
N GLN A 669 -27.47 -12.75 -19.82
CA GLN A 669 -28.12 -13.85 -20.47
C GLN A 669 -27.78 -13.76 -21.95
N LEU A 670 -27.14 -14.80 -22.47
CA LEU A 670 -26.67 -14.89 -23.84
C LEU A 670 -27.50 -15.90 -24.63
N ILE A 671 -27.54 -15.71 -25.94
CA ILE A 671 -28.03 -16.68 -26.90
C ILE A 671 -27.02 -16.83 -28.03
N SER A 672 -26.70 -18.07 -28.40
CA SER A 672 -25.85 -18.40 -29.55
C SER A 672 -26.74 -18.75 -30.76
N PRO A 673 -26.35 -18.37 -31.99
CA PRO A 673 -27.06 -18.80 -33.18
C PRO A 673 -27.09 -20.32 -33.33
N PRO A 674 -28.05 -20.90 -34.07
CA PRO A 674 -28.66 -22.23 -33.84
C PRO A 674 -27.69 -23.32 -33.39
N PRO A 675 -28.08 -24.13 -32.41
CA PRO A 675 -29.40 -24.15 -31.76
C PRO A 675 -29.53 -23.06 -30.68
N ASP A 676 -30.62 -22.30 -30.70
CA ASP A 676 -30.97 -21.22 -29.78
C ASP A 676 -30.93 -21.64 -28.30
N VAL A 677 -29.74 -21.78 -27.74
CA VAL A 677 -29.52 -22.11 -26.33
C VAL A 677 -29.28 -20.83 -25.58
N MET A 678 -30.05 -20.63 -24.52
CA MET A 678 -29.85 -19.50 -23.62
C MET A 678 -29.11 -19.94 -22.36
N TRP A 679 -28.13 -19.18 -21.94
CA TRP A 679 -27.41 -19.40 -20.66
C TRP A 679 -26.98 -18.08 -20.00
N MET A 680 -26.67 -18.16 -18.70
CA MET A 680 -26.21 -17.02 -17.92
C MET A 680 -24.70 -17.09 -17.70
N VAL A 681 -24.02 -15.99 -17.91
CA VAL A 681 -22.57 -15.87 -17.69
C VAL A 681 -22.25 -14.59 -16.92
N LYS A 682 -21.09 -14.58 -16.28
CA LYS A 682 -20.56 -13.35 -15.66
C LYS A 682 -20.20 -12.34 -16.74
N ALA A 683 -20.42 -11.06 -16.48
CA ALA A 683 -20.03 -9.98 -17.40
C ALA A 683 -18.54 -10.00 -17.74
N SER A 684 -17.70 -10.55 -16.86
CA SER A 684 -16.26 -10.71 -17.09
C SER A 684 -15.90 -11.65 -18.25
N SER A 685 -16.83 -12.50 -18.70
CA SER A 685 -16.62 -13.37 -19.84
C SER A 685 -17.28 -12.87 -21.13
N VAL A 686 -17.87 -11.68 -21.12
CA VAL A 686 -18.55 -11.10 -22.29
C VAL A 686 -17.89 -9.80 -22.68
N MET A 687 -17.50 -9.67 -23.94
CA MET A 687 -16.81 -8.50 -24.47
C MET A 687 -17.61 -7.85 -25.57
N PRO A 688 -17.74 -6.51 -25.53
CA PRO A 688 -18.39 -5.78 -26.63
C PRO A 688 -17.49 -5.82 -27.88
N ILE A 689 -18.11 -5.85 -29.04
CA ILE A 689 -17.43 -5.73 -30.33
C ILE A 689 -17.32 -4.23 -30.65
N HIS A 690 -16.09 -3.76 -30.78
CA HIS A 690 -15.82 -2.34 -31.01
C HIS A 690 -16.52 -1.83 -32.29
N GLY A 691 -17.22 -0.72 -32.17
CA GLY A 691 -17.95 -0.11 -33.28
C GLY A 691 -19.22 -0.85 -33.70
N VAL A 692 -19.56 -1.97 -33.04
CA VAL A 692 -20.75 -2.78 -33.32
C VAL A 692 -21.65 -2.86 -32.10
N THR A 693 -21.07 -3.18 -30.92
CA THR A 693 -21.84 -3.35 -29.68
C THR A 693 -22.17 -2.01 -29.07
N GLU A 694 -23.45 -1.73 -28.87
CA GLU A 694 -23.92 -0.56 -28.16
C GLU A 694 -23.84 -0.78 -26.64
N LEU A 695 -23.24 0.17 -25.95
CA LEU A 695 -23.17 0.20 -24.50
C LEU A 695 -24.12 1.25 -23.95
N MET A 696 -24.66 0.96 -22.77
CA MET A 696 -25.52 1.88 -22.03
C MET A 696 -25.14 1.92 -20.55
N GLU A 697 -25.54 2.94 -19.84
CA GLU A 697 -25.51 2.96 -18.38
C GLU A 697 -26.89 2.60 -17.83
N THR A 698 -26.93 1.75 -16.82
CA THR A 698 -28.15 1.47 -16.06
C THR A 698 -27.98 1.88 -14.61
N ASN A 699 -28.99 2.55 -14.09
CA ASN A 699 -29.03 2.89 -12.67
C ASN A 699 -29.49 1.67 -11.87
N LEU A 700 -28.65 1.19 -10.97
CA LEU A 700 -28.91 -0.03 -10.21
C LEU A 700 -30.06 0.11 -9.19
N MET A 701 -30.38 1.34 -8.78
CA MET A 701 -31.44 1.61 -7.81
C MET A 701 -32.80 1.80 -8.47
N THR A 702 -32.83 2.44 -9.64
CA THR A 702 -34.08 2.78 -10.33
C THR A 702 -34.38 1.87 -11.52
N GLY A 703 -33.38 1.16 -12.05
CA GLY A 703 -33.47 0.42 -13.30
C GLY A 703 -33.53 1.30 -14.56
N GLU A 704 -33.33 2.60 -14.41
CA GLU A 704 -33.34 3.56 -15.51
C GLU A 704 -32.08 3.36 -16.38
N THR A 705 -32.22 3.46 -17.68
CA THR A 705 -31.12 3.30 -18.64
C THR A 705 -30.88 4.59 -19.41
N ARG A 706 -29.64 4.87 -19.72
CA ARG A 706 -29.25 6.01 -20.58
C ARG A 706 -28.08 5.63 -21.49
N PRO A 707 -27.98 6.26 -22.69
CA PRO A 707 -26.78 6.12 -23.52
C PRO A 707 -25.54 6.60 -22.75
N ILE A 708 -24.40 6.02 -23.04
CA ILE A 708 -23.12 6.54 -22.56
C ILE A 708 -22.85 7.87 -23.26
N PRO A 709 -22.53 8.96 -22.53
CA PRO A 709 -22.37 10.27 -23.11
C PRO A 709 -21.23 10.37 -24.14
#